data_fbc16154eac3cf7d4450d63aa8f82112
#
_entry.id   fbc16154eac3cf7d4450d63aa8f82112
#
_cell.length_a   1.000
_cell.length_b   1.000
_cell.length_c   1.000
_cell.angle_alpha   90.00
_cell.angle_beta   90.00
_cell.angle_gamma   90.00
#
_symmetry.space_group_name_H-M   'P 1'
#
loop_
_entity.id
_entity.type
_entity.pdbx_description
1 polymer ?
#
loop_
_entity_poly.entity_id
_entity_poly.type
_entity_poly.pdbx_seq_one_letter_code
_entity_poly.pdbx_strand_id
1 'polypeptide(L)'
;MGAASLPPCGQRRHSGLRACRFRVARDTLAGMYSIVSDSTSRGLAVAAMLLLSACGGGGGSGSGGSTAPAATTPSAPTVTQSPVETSLGATLQRPVLQCGSSVDTTTADTAPGSVTVFESGPVRPLALSADGQRLYVANAPAGCLEIYSIEGDTLRLASSVSVGLEPVAVAERNANEVWVVNHLSDSVSVVRLDGTPRVLRTLLVGDEPRDIVFAGTNRERAFVTAANRGQNRPGFTSASLTTAGTGRADVWVFDAAQLDESLNGKPLAIVTLPADVPRALAVSNDGRTVYAAAFMSGNRTTVLHRDALNTPKPGLGTSADGVQAPATGLIVRYDGTAWRDEARTDWSNRVKFTLPDEDVFALDATAGSPSIAARFSGVGTTLFNMAVSPADGRLFVSNTEAFNEVRFEGSGRRGNGSVRGRVAESRISLVTPSSGAVRAVHLNPHVDFSLPQGASVPAADKARSLSQPTAMVFNASGDTLYTAAFGSAKVAALPAASLAAGSYSPEAGRQIDVPAGPAGLALNASGNRLYVYSRIAHTVSVVDTSNRSLLVTRNLFSPESAAIRDGRRVLYDASLSSANGTVSCASCHVFGDMDQLAWDLGNPDDRTQLNPNAYLPLSPRTTPRFHPLKGPMTTQTLRGMKGNGPMHWRGDRTGTTRDVVRGQTETLEEAAFKEFNPAFVSLLGREAPLGAAQMQAFTDFAMQLAMPPNPVRALDNSLTAAESAGRDIYMNFPITLLGSCDNCHRLRPAAGQFGTNGLMTFEGGRITENFKIPQLRNMYTKAGMFGFSADGSTGTGAQIRGFGFSHDGAVDTLDNFFRDPVFLFPPPAADTRRQVIAFVLAFDSDLLPVVGQQVTWRPGADSAVENRLTLLREQAQVSTPRRACDLVARVTVNGSAYSALLQADGSWTMRGGGIRSDAQLRELASASQPITFTCLPPGTGRRAALDQA
;
A
#
# COMPACT_ATOMS: atom_id res chain seq x y z
N MET A 1 -26.45 42.42 -44.82
CA MET A 1 -26.36 42.45 -46.33
C MET A 1 -25.26 41.48 -46.67
N GLY A 2 -25.44 40.35 -47.33
CA GLY A 2 -26.51 39.75 -48.04
C GLY A 2 -26.23 38.23 -48.04
N ALA A 3 -27.34 37.54 -47.93
CA ALA A 3 -27.41 36.10 -48.07
C ALA A 3 -27.29 35.66 -49.55
N ALA A 4 -26.80 34.47 -49.76
CA ALA A 4 -27.16 33.71 -50.97
C ALA A 4 -27.08 32.21 -50.67
N SER A 5 -28.15 31.67 -50.76
CA SER A 5 -28.87 30.43 -50.68
C SER A 5 -28.36 29.34 -51.61
N LEU A 6 -28.57 28.11 -51.08
CA LEU A 6 -28.56 26.80 -51.77
C LEU A 6 -29.56 26.71 -52.91
N PRO A 7 -29.46 25.66 -53.79
CA PRO A 7 -30.55 24.75 -53.81
C PRO A 7 -30.14 23.24 -53.85
N PRO A 8 -31.16 22.33 -53.66
CA PRO A 8 -30.97 20.91 -53.47
C PRO A 8 -31.34 20.05 -54.66
N CYS A 9 -30.86 18.84 -54.72
CA CYS A 9 -31.47 17.71 -55.46
C CYS A 9 -30.70 16.44 -55.08
N GLY A 10 -31.20 15.29 -54.79
CA GLY A 10 -32.38 14.58 -55.25
C GLY A 10 -31.96 13.12 -55.25
N GLN A 11 -32.70 12.30 -54.57
CA GLN A 11 -32.57 10.84 -54.49
C GLN A 11 -32.53 10.13 -55.83
N ARG A 12 -31.69 9.11 -55.95
CA ARG A 12 -32.08 7.81 -56.54
C ARG A 12 -31.09 6.69 -56.16
N ARG A 13 -31.69 5.54 -55.97
CA ARG A 13 -31.11 4.24 -55.59
C ARG A 13 -30.34 3.59 -56.76
N HIS A 14 -29.31 2.81 -56.53
CA HIS A 14 -29.09 1.37 -56.71
C HIS A 14 -27.59 1.01 -56.89
N SER A 15 -27.18 0.01 -56.09
CA SER A 15 -26.29 -1.12 -56.37
C SER A 15 -24.90 -0.88 -56.96
N GLY A 16 -23.87 -1.40 -56.23
CA GLY A 16 -22.61 -1.77 -56.87
C GLY A 16 -21.41 -1.68 -55.97
N LEU A 17 -21.07 -2.76 -55.25
CA LEU A 17 -19.78 -3.02 -54.64
C LEU A 17 -18.66 -2.83 -55.67
N ARG A 18 -17.75 -1.91 -55.41
CA ARG A 18 -16.36 -1.98 -55.96
C ARG A 18 -15.37 -1.51 -54.91
N ALA A 19 -14.46 -2.41 -54.58
CA ALA A 19 -13.31 -2.20 -53.74
C ALA A 19 -12.39 -1.12 -54.32
N CYS A 20 -12.13 -0.05 -53.57
CA CYS A 20 -11.03 0.87 -53.85
C CYS A 20 -9.76 0.39 -53.15
N ARG A 21 -8.84 -0.15 -53.95
CA ARG A 21 -7.44 -0.36 -53.52
C ARG A 21 -6.74 0.98 -53.53
N PHE A 22 -6.32 1.45 -52.37
CA PHE A 22 -5.33 2.52 -52.28
C PHE A 22 -3.94 1.95 -52.55
N ARG A 23 -3.35 2.37 -53.68
CA ARG A 23 -1.92 2.26 -53.97
C ARG A 23 -1.21 3.35 -53.15
N VAL A 24 -0.50 2.95 -52.11
CA VAL A 24 0.49 3.81 -51.46
C VAL A 24 1.79 3.69 -52.25
N ALA A 25 2.29 4.82 -52.70
CA ALA A 25 3.55 4.94 -53.41
C ALA A 25 4.71 4.45 -52.53
N ARG A 26 5.43 3.46 -53.01
CA ARG A 26 6.75 3.06 -52.53
C ARG A 26 7.77 3.94 -53.28
N ASP A 27 8.18 5.03 -52.70
CA ASP A 27 9.43 5.71 -53.12
C ASP A 27 9.72 6.75 -52.02
N THR A 28 10.42 6.36 -50.96
CA THR A 28 11.30 7.20 -50.12
C THR A 28 11.87 6.37 -48.97
N LEU A 29 12.49 5.24 -49.22
CA LEU A 29 13.26 4.49 -48.19
C LEU A 29 14.48 3.81 -48.85
N ALA A 30 15.18 4.51 -49.72
CA ALA A 30 16.45 4.07 -50.27
C ALA A 30 17.56 5.09 -50.04
N GLY A 31 17.78 5.52 -48.83
CA GLY A 31 18.73 6.59 -48.50
C GLY A 31 19.41 6.57 -47.18
N MET A 32 19.31 5.49 -46.40
CA MET A 32 20.00 5.45 -45.07
C MET A 32 20.53 4.05 -44.69
N TYR A 33 20.99 3.26 -45.67
CA TYR A 33 21.78 2.06 -45.39
C TYR A 33 23.00 2.02 -46.32
N SER A 34 23.98 2.83 -46.01
CA SER A 34 25.33 2.70 -46.59
C SER A 34 26.28 3.44 -45.66
N ILE A 35 26.78 2.75 -44.69
CA ILE A 35 28.11 2.90 -44.04
C ILE A 35 28.10 1.85 -42.91
N VAL A 36 28.67 0.77 -43.15
CA VAL A 36 29.50 -0.17 -42.42
C VAL A 36 29.39 -1.55 -43.05
N SER A 37 30.19 -1.76 -44.05
CA SER A 37 30.69 -3.07 -44.46
C SER A 37 32.14 -2.90 -44.81
N ASP A 38 33.01 -3.30 -43.93
CA ASP A 38 34.23 -4.01 -44.30
C ASP A 38 34.89 -4.65 -43.09
N SER A 39 34.99 -5.88 -43.07
CA SER A 39 36.14 -6.74 -43.10
C SER A 39 35.97 -8.10 -42.39
N THR A 40 36.13 -9.08 -43.27
CA THR A 40 36.76 -10.40 -43.08
C THR A 40 36.06 -11.52 -42.31
N SER A 41 35.37 -12.32 -43.04
CA SER A 41 35.52 -13.73 -43.50
C SER A 41 36.38 -14.69 -42.67
N ARG A 42 35.78 -15.82 -42.38
CA ARG A 42 36.14 -17.26 -42.31
C ARG A 42 35.51 -17.88 -41.07
N GLY A 43 34.66 -18.89 -41.08
CA GLY A 43 34.46 -20.00 -41.92
C GLY A 43 34.31 -21.24 -41.08
N LEU A 44 33.42 -22.12 -41.49
CA LEU A 44 33.14 -23.52 -41.09
C LEU A 44 32.08 -23.74 -40.00
N ALA A 45 31.09 -24.28 -40.30
CA ALA A 45 30.21 -25.37 -40.69
C ALA A 45 30.36 -26.67 -39.86
N VAL A 46 29.15 -27.25 -39.53
CA VAL A 46 28.87 -28.71 -39.35
C VAL A 46 29.20 -29.26 -37.94
N ALA A 47 28.38 -30.05 -37.26
CA ALA A 47 27.27 -30.96 -37.57
C ALA A 47 26.56 -31.36 -36.28
N ALA A 48 25.33 -31.77 -36.44
CA ALA A 48 24.55 -32.51 -35.44
C ALA A 48 25.07 -33.93 -35.25
N MET A 49 24.97 -34.46 -34.01
CA MET A 49 24.72 -35.86 -33.77
C MET A 49 24.08 -36.10 -32.42
N LEU A 50 22.93 -36.71 -32.49
CA LEU A 50 22.27 -37.48 -31.41
C LEU A 50 23.15 -38.66 -31.02
N LEU A 51 23.10 -39.11 -29.77
CA LEU A 51 22.91 -40.52 -29.40
C LEU A 51 22.63 -40.71 -27.89
N LEU A 52 21.67 -41.54 -27.66
CA LEU A 52 21.19 -42.15 -26.44
C LEU A 52 22.22 -43.08 -25.79
N SER A 53 22.05 -43.32 -24.48
CA SER A 53 22.01 -44.60 -23.74
C SER A 53 22.49 -44.38 -22.30
N ALA A 54 21.72 -44.60 -21.29
CA ALA A 54 21.10 -45.74 -20.64
C ALA A 54 22.09 -46.55 -19.77
N CYS A 55 21.64 -46.69 -18.48
CA CYS A 55 21.78 -47.83 -17.57
C CYS A 55 22.94 -48.00 -16.64
N GLY A 56 22.62 -48.16 -15.37
CA GLY A 56 23.11 -49.22 -14.44
C GLY A 56 24.03 -48.68 -13.36
N GLY A 57 23.75 -48.68 -12.06
CA GLY A 57 23.28 -49.77 -11.22
C GLY A 57 24.33 -50.13 -10.15
N GLY A 58 23.96 -50.21 -8.86
CA GLY A 58 24.69 -50.90 -7.77
C GLY A 58 25.35 -49.91 -6.77
N GLY A 59 24.98 -49.75 -5.52
CA GLY A 59 24.85 -50.73 -4.46
C GLY A 59 26.05 -50.69 -3.52
N GLY A 60 25.87 -50.26 -2.25
CA GLY A 60 26.92 -50.42 -1.24
C GLY A 60 26.63 -49.67 0.05
N SER A 61 26.15 -50.42 1.01
CA SER A 61 25.93 -50.05 2.42
C SER A 61 27.21 -49.67 3.17
N GLY A 62 27.08 -48.70 4.09
CA GLY A 62 28.10 -48.42 5.08
C GLY A 62 27.53 -47.56 6.21
N SER A 63 27.21 -48.18 7.31
CA SER A 63 26.76 -47.63 8.59
C SER A 63 27.89 -46.87 9.27
N GLY A 64 27.57 -45.72 9.84
CA GLY A 64 28.45 -45.00 10.75
C GLY A 64 27.68 -43.88 11.47
N GLY A 65 27.14 -44.23 12.64
CA GLY A 65 26.44 -43.29 13.49
C GLY A 65 27.40 -42.29 14.13
N SER A 66 26.99 -41.04 14.13
CA SER A 66 27.48 -40.02 15.06
C SER A 66 26.31 -39.17 15.48
N THR A 67 25.94 -39.31 16.72
CA THR A 67 24.94 -38.53 17.41
C THR A 67 25.48 -37.12 17.68
N ALA A 68 24.94 -36.12 17.02
CA ALA A 68 25.07 -34.72 17.45
C ALA A 68 23.87 -34.35 18.32
N PRO A 69 24.04 -33.55 19.38
CA PRO A 69 22.95 -33.22 20.31
C PRO A 69 21.94 -32.29 19.69
N ALA A 70 20.68 -32.60 19.92
CA ALA A 70 19.54 -31.80 19.52
C ALA A 70 19.61 -30.42 20.16
N ALA A 71 19.62 -29.39 19.30
CA ALA A 71 19.38 -28.03 19.72
C ALA A 71 17.91 -27.89 20.20
N THR A 72 17.74 -27.57 21.44
CA THR A 72 16.45 -27.23 22.04
C THR A 72 15.95 -25.92 21.44
N THR A 73 14.92 -26.00 20.63
CA THR A 73 14.07 -24.84 20.27
C THR A 73 13.42 -24.30 21.55
N PRO A 74 13.43 -23.01 21.80
CA PRO A 74 12.65 -22.44 22.88
C PRO A 74 11.16 -22.58 22.52
N SER A 75 10.45 -23.33 23.37
CA SER A 75 9.01 -23.47 23.32
C SER A 75 8.35 -22.10 23.44
N ALA A 76 7.37 -21.84 22.59
CA ALA A 76 6.44 -20.75 22.79
C ALA A 76 5.74 -20.92 24.17
N PRO A 77 5.44 -19.84 24.88
CA PRO A 77 4.77 -19.93 26.17
C PRO A 77 3.41 -20.61 25.96
N THR A 78 3.23 -21.70 26.67
CA THR A 78 1.98 -22.45 26.72
C THR A 78 0.95 -21.58 27.44
N VAL A 79 -0.07 -21.14 26.71
CA VAL A 79 -1.24 -20.48 27.29
C VAL A 79 -2.01 -21.51 28.09
N THR A 80 -1.90 -21.42 29.40
CA THR A 80 -2.73 -22.21 30.33
C THR A 80 -4.17 -21.73 30.22
N GLN A 81 -5.03 -22.55 29.70
CA GLN A 81 -6.47 -22.40 29.82
C GLN A 81 -6.89 -22.59 31.25
N SER A 82 -7.56 -21.60 31.84
CA SER A 82 -8.28 -21.77 33.10
C SER A 82 -9.65 -22.37 32.84
N PRO A 83 -10.04 -23.40 33.54
CA PRO A 83 -11.35 -23.99 33.44
C PRO A 83 -12.37 -23.29 34.36
N VAL A 84 -13.62 -23.39 33.96
CA VAL A 84 -14.84 -23.37 34.77
C VAL A 84 -15.56 -22.03 34.90
N GLU A 85 -16.56 -21.92 34.05
CA GLU A 85 -17.77 -21.16 34.36
C GLU A 85 -18.54 -21.85 35.49
N THR A 86 -18.61 -21.19 36.63
CA THR A 86 -19.64 -21.50 37.62
C THR A 86 -20.69 -20.39 37.57
N SER A 87 -21.91 -20.81 37.34
CA SER A 87 -23.13 -20.05 37.21
C SER A 87 -23.35 -19.04 38.34
N LEU A 88 -23.50 -17.73 37.98
CA LEU A 88 -24.29 -16.79 38.75
C LEU A 88 -25.34 -16.21 37.80
N GLY A 89 -26.61 -16.38 38.17
CA GLY A 89 -27.74 -16.05 37.33
C GLY A 89 -27.93 -14.56 37.11
N ALA A 90 -27.53 -14.16 35.89
CA ALA A 90 -28.12 -13.06 35.13
C ALA A 90 -28.31 -13.61 33.75
N THR A 91 -29.47 -13.47 33.15
CA THR A 91 -29.75 -13.82 31.78
C THR A 91 -28.87 -12.96 30.89
N LEU A 92 -27.63 -13.42 30.65
CA LEU A 92 -26.70 -12.80 29.73
C LEU A 92 -27.32 -12.87 28.35
N GLN A 93 -27.75 -11.75 27.81
CA GLN A 93 -28.15 -11.66 26.41
C GLN A 93 -26.98 -12.19 25.58
N ARG A 94 -27.26 -13.14 24.69
CA ARG A 94 -26.24 -13.65 23.76
C ARG A 94 -25.73 -12.46 22.92
N PRO A 95 -24.40 -12.34 22.73
CA PRO A 95 -23.85 -11.27 21.91
C PRO A 95 -24.43 -11.34 20.49
N VAL A 96 -24.82 -10.21 19.92
CA VAL A 96 -25.27 -10.10 18.54
C VAL A 96 -24.02 -9.96 17.68
N LEU A 97 -23.63 -11.05 17.04
CA LEU A 97 -22.44 -11.10 16.19
C LEU A 97 -22.84 -11.06 14.72
N GLN A 98 -22.43 -10.01 14.01
CA GLN A 98 -22.55 -9.89 12.55
C GLN A 98 -21.32 -10.43 11.82
N CYS A 99 -20.23 -10.63 12.56
CA CYS A 99 -19.00 -11.24 12.12
C CYS A 99 -18.74 -12.50 12.93
N GLY A 100 -17.89 -13.38 12.46
CA GLY A 100 -17.59 -14.62 13.17
C GLY A 100 -17.18 -14.40 14.62
N SER A 101 -17.49 -15.36 15.48
CA SER A 101 -17.06 -15.34 16.87
C SER A 101 -15.59 -15.73 17.01
N SER A 102 -14.88 -15.09 17.93
CA SER A 102 -13.49 -15.41 18.30
C SER A 102 -13.40 -16.65 19.22
N VAL A 103 -14.23 -17.66 19.00
CA VAL A 103 -14.08 -18.89 19.75
C VAL A 103 -12.96 -19.67 19.11
N ASP A 104 -11.90 -19.97 19.86
CA ASP A 104 -10.80 -20.91 19.59
C ASP A 104 -10.96 -21.80 18.34
N THR A 105 -11.14 -21.22 17.18
CA THR A 105 -11.01 -21.95 15.96
C THR A 105 -9.51 -21.94 15.63
N THR A 106 -8.84 -23.00 16.05
CA THR A 106 -7.77 -23.56 15.26
C THR A 106 -8.26 -23.51 13.83
N THR A 107 -7.90 -22.45 13.15
CA THR A 107 -8.04 -22.14 11.74
C THR A 107 -8.65 -23.27 10.93
N ALA A 108 -9.93 -23.22 10.66
CA ALA A 108 -10.44 -23.88 9.47
C ALA A 108 -9.70 -23.26 8.29
N ASP A 109 -8.94 -24.06 7.54
CA ASP A 109 -8.37 -23.64 6.28
C ASP A 109 -9.51 -23.07 5.43
N THR A 110 -9.57 -21.76 5.31
CA THR A 110 -10.59 -21.12 4.48
C THR A 110 -10.37 -21.57 3.05
N ALA A 111 -11.44 -21.93 2.35
CA ALA A 111 -11.34 -22.37 0.96
C ALA A 111 -10.54 -21.33 0.13
N PRO A 112 -9.65 -21.75 -0.77
CA PRO A 112 -8.91 -20.84 -1.62
C PRO A 112 -9.84 -19.84 -2.32
N GLY A 113 -9.51 -18.54 -2.28
CA GLY A 113 -10.30 -17.46 -2.88
C GLY A 113 -11.40 -16.90 -1.97
N SER A 114 -11.58 -17.42 -0.74
CA SER A 114 -12.55 -16.85 0.22
C SER A 114 -12.04 -15.60 0.96
N VAL A 115 -10.78 -15.24 0.77
CA VAL A 115 -10.09 -14.07 1.36
C VAL A 115 -9.30 -13.35 0.29
N THR A 116 -9.36 -12.01 0.32
CA THR A 116 -8.48 -11.14 -0.48
C THR A 116 -7.58 -10.37 0.49
N VAL A 117 -6.27 -10.43 0.27
CA VAL A 117 -5.26 -9.82 1.15
C VAL A 117 -4.86 -8.47 0.57
N PHE A 118 -5.31 -7.37 1.18
CA PHE A 118 -5.00 -6.01 0.72
C PHE A 118 -3.85 -5.35 1.46
N GLU A 119 -3.57 -5.80 2.68
CA GLU A 119 -2.51 -5.27 3.54
C GLU A 119 -2.69 -3.78 3.88
N SER A 120 -3.92 -3.37 4.21
CA SER A 120 -4.19 -2.01 4.68
C SER A 120 -3.57 -1.77 6.06
N GLY A 121 -2.81 -0.69 6.18
CA GLY A 121 -2.13 -0.35 7.43
C GLY A 121 -3.06 0.29 8.47
N PRO A 122 -3.30 -0.33 9.66
CA PRO A 122 -4.13 0.27 10.71
C PRO A 122 -3.60 1.63 11.15
N VAL A 123 -4.48 2.58 11.44
CA VAL A 123 -4.12 3.94 11.87
C VAL A 123 -4.56 4.18 13.31
N ARG A 124 -5.86 4.03 13.59
CA ARG A 124 -6.47 4.17 14.91
C ARG A 124 -7.45 3.00 15.15
N PRO A 125 -6.95 1.75 15.15
CA PRO A 125 -7.84 0.59 15.19
C PRO A 125 -8.51 0.37 16.55
N LEU A 126 -8.10 1.10 17.61
CA LEU A 126 -8.68 1.04 18.94
C LEU A 126 -9.24 2.38 19.39
N ALA A 127 -10.38 2.35 20.08
CA ALA A 127 -10.87 3.45 20.90
C ALA A 127 -11.55 2.94 22.17
N LEU A 128 -11.38 3.66 23.29
CA LEU A 128 -12.15 3.45 24.50
C LEU A 128 -13.40 4.32 24.51
N SER A 129 -14.50 3.82 25.08
CA SER A 129 -15.62 4.67 25.41
C SER A 129 -15.24 5.70 26.46
N ALA A 130 -15.94 6.84 26.45
CA ALA A 130 -15.68 7.92 27.42
C ALA A 130 -15.86 7.47 28.88
N ASP A 131 -16.76 6.52 29.15
CA ASP A 131 -16.98 5.92 30.45
C ASP A 131 -15.95 4.82 30.82
N GLY A 132 -15.08 4.46 29.89
CA GLY A 132 -14.07 3.41 30.06
C GLY A 132 -14.60 1.98 30.15
N GLN A 133 -15.90 1.76 29.86
CA GLN A 133 -16.55 0.44 30.01
C GLN A 133 -16.50 -0.39 28.71
N ARG A 134 -16.18 0.23 27.58
CA ARG A 134 -16.16 -0.44 26.27
C ARG A 134 -14.86 -0.19 25.55
N LEU A 135 -14.40 -1.21 24.84
CA LEU A 135 -13.32 -1.12 23.89
C LEU A 135 -13.85 -1.40 22.48
N TYR A 136 -13.63 -0.47 21.58
CA TYR A 136 -13.97 -0.58 20.15
C TYR A 136 -12.76 -0.99 19.35
N VAL A 137 -12.91 -1.99 18.48
CA VAL A 137 -11.82 -2.56 17.68
C VAL A 137 -12.22 -2.61 16.22
N ALA A 138 -11.51 -1.87 15.37
CA ALA A 138 -11.62 -1.98 13.92
C ALA A 138 -10.85 -3.22 13.43
N ASN A 139 -11.60 -4.27 13.10
CA ASN A 139 -11.06 -5.55 12.64
C ASN A 139 -11.01 -5.57 11.11
N ALA A 140 -9.86 -5.17 10.53
CA ALA A 140 -9.69 -5.00 9.09
C ALA A 140 -9.95 -6.28 8.27
N PRO A 141 -9.35 -7.46 8.55
CA PRO A 141 -9.57 -8.65 7.74
C PRO A 141 -11.00 -9.18 7.76
N ALA A 142 -11.75 -8.87 8.85
CA ALA A 142 -13.13 -9.30 8.99
C ALA A 142 -14.14 -8.29 8.40
N GLY A 143 -13.72 -7.04 8.14
CA GLY A 143 -14.61 -5.95 7.75
C GLY A 143 -15.58 -5.56 8.86
N CYS A 144 -15.12 -5.49 10.12
CA CYS A 144 -15.99 -5.39 11.29
C CYS A 144 -15.50 -4.39 12.32
N LEU A 145 -16.47 -3.83 13.06
CA LEU A 145 -16.27 -3.22 14.36
C LEU A 145 -16.59 -4.27 15.43
N GLU A 146 -15.65 -4.66 16.24
CA GLU A 146 -15.86 -5.48 17.43
C GLU A 146 -15.99 -4.59 18.66
N ILE A 147 -16.95 -4.88 19.53
CA ILE A 147 -17.26 -4.11 20.73
C ILE A 147 -17.10 -5.04 21.93
N TYR A 148 -16.12 -4.72 22.77
CA TYR A 148 -15.84 -5.47 23.99
C TYR A 148 -16.36 -4.70 25.20
N SER A 149 -16.99 -5.40 26.17
CA SER A 149 -17.14 -4.91 27.54
C SER A 149 -15.84 -5.17 28.31
N ILE A 150 -15.46 -4.18 29.12
CA ILE A 150 -14.29 -4.24 29.99
C ILE A 150 -14.76 -4.65 31.37
N GLU A 151 -14.36 -5.84 31.82
CA GLU A 151 -14.75 -6.45 33.10
C GLU A 151 -13.49 -6.68 33.95
N GLY A 152 -13.07 -5.66 34.70
CA GLY A 152 -11.79 -5.65 35.41
C GLY A 152 -10.62 -5.73 34.44
N ASP A 153 -9.82 -6.80 34.54
CA ASP A 153 -8.67 -7.04 33.66
C ASP A 153 -9.02 -7.88 32.42
N THR A 154 -10.31 -8.21 32.19
CA THR A 154 -10.75 -9.06 31.10
C THR A 154 -11.55 -8.28 30.06
N LEU A 155 -11.54 -8.81 28.83
CA LEU A 155 -12.32 -8.31 27.71
C LEU A 155 -13.34 -9.38 27.32
N ARG A 156 -14.62 -9.02 27.29
CA ARG A 156 -15.68 -9.90 26.79
C ARG A 156 -16.29 -9.30 25.54
N LEU A 157 -16.30 -10.06 24.41
CA LEU A 157 -16.94 -9.63 23.20
C LEU A 157 -18.45 -9.46 23.43
N ALA A 158 -18.92 -8.24 23.43
CA ALA A 158 -20.32 -7.89 23.67
C ALA A 158 -21.12 -7.87 22.36
N SER A 159 -20.53 -7.41 21.26
CA SER A 159 -21.18 -7.33 19.96
C SER A 159 -20.14 -7.19 18.83
N SER A 160 -20.53 -7.53 17.61
CA SER A 160 -19.79 -7.12 16.42
C SER A 160 -20.74 -6.58 15.34
N VAL A 161 -20.28 -5.57 14.60
CA VAL A 161 -21.04 -4.90 13.55
C VAL A 161 -20.24 -4.94 12.27
N SER A 162 -20.79 -5.51 11.22
CA SER A 162 -20.18 -5.44 9.89
C SER A 162 -20.20 -4.01 9.37
N VAL A 163 -19.05 -3.53 8.96
CA VAL A 163 -18.83 -2.21 8.37
C VAL A 163 -18.32 -2.34 6.93
N GLY A 164 -17.51 -1.42 6.43
CA GLY A 164 -16.92 -1.54 5.10
C GLY A 164 -15.69 -2.43 5.03
N LEU A 165 -15.09 -2.48 3.85
CA LEU A 165 -13.90 -3.25 3.56
C LEU A 165 -12.67 -2.57 4.18
N GLU A 166 -11.83 -3.36 4.87
CA GLU A 166 -10.59 -2.89 5.52
C GLU A 166 -10.81 -1.69 6.46
N PRO A 167 -11.58 -1.83 7.57
CA PRO A 167 -11.69 -0.78 8.57
C PRO A 167 -10.34 -0.56 9.29
N VAL A 168 -9.84 0.69 9.30
CA VAL A 168 -8.49 1.04 9.79
C VAL A 168 -8.49 2.01 10.96
N ALA A 169 -9.63 2.68 11.22
CA ALA A 169 -9.75 3.62 12.33
C ALA A 169 -11.17 3.64 12.90
N VAL A 170 -11.25 3.91 14.20
CA VAL A 170 -12.52 4.05 14.93
C VAL A 170 -12.42 5.21 15.93
N ALA A 171 -13.49 5.99 16.04
CA ALA A 171 -13.60 7.06 17.02
C ALA A 171 -15.01 7.11 17.64
N GLU A 172 -15.09 7.23 18.95
CA GLU A 172 -16.35 7.48 19.66
C GLU A 172 -16.72 8.95 19.50
N ARG A 173 -17.93 9.22 18.99
CA ARG A 173 -18.51 10.55 19.00
C ARG A 173 -19.15 10.87 20.35
N ASN A 174 -19.97 9.96 20.84
CA ASN A 174 -20.64 10.02 22.14
C ASN A 174 -21.05 8.60 22.58
N ALA A 175 -21.62 8.45 23.76
CA ALA A 175 -21.98 7.15 24.34
C ALA A 175 -22.86 6.24 23.44
N ASN A 176 -23.57 6.83 22.44
CA ASN A 176 -24.50 6.14 21.55
C ASN A 176 -24.02 6.04 20.11
N GLU A 177 -22.85 6.58 19.77
CA GLU A 177 -22.43 6.66 18.39
C GLU A 177 -20.90 6.54 18.21
N VAL A 178 -20.49 5.66 17.33
CA VAL A 178 -19.08 5.41 16.94
C VAL A 178 -18.96 5.50 15.43
N TRP A 179 -17.92 6.14 14.93
CA TRP A 179 -17.61 6.22 13.51
C TRP A 179 -16.40 5.36 13.15
N VAL A 180 -16.53 4.60 12.06
CA VAL A 180 -15.49 3.65 11.59
C VAL A 180 -15.09 4.00 10.18
N VAL A 181 -13.80 4.19 9.95
CA VAL A 181 -13.22 4.50 8.64
C VAL A 181 -12.91 3.20 7.90
N ASN A 182 -13.51 3.03 6.72
CA ASN A 182 -13.38 1.85 5.87
C ASN A 182 -12.48 2.18 4.68
N HIS A 183 -11.23 1.77 4.78
CA HIS A 183 -10.16 2.17 3.87
C HIS A 183 -10.43 1.83 2.39
N LEU A 184 -10.87 0.62 2.11
CA LEU A 184 -11.15 0.16 0.74
C LEU A 184 -12.64 0.18 0.37
N SER A 185 -13.45 0.84 1.17
CA SER A 185 -14.84 1.20 0.80
C SER A 185 -15.01 2.68 0.54
N ASP A 186 -13.96 3.47 0.62
CA ASP A 186 -13.98 4.93 0.46
C ASP A 186 -15.08 5.57 1.29
N SER A 187 -15.23 5.10 2.53
CA SER A 187 -16.41 5.43 3.34
C SER A 187 -16.14 5.49 4.83
N VAL A 188 -17.08 6.11 5.54
CA VAL A 188 -17.18 6.07 6.99
C VAL A 188 -18.51 5.46 7.38
N SER A 189 -18.50 4.43 8.22
CA SER A 189 -19.70 3.85 8.82
C SER A 189 -20.04 4.57 10.12
N VAL A 190 -21.23 5.18 10.20
CA VAL A 190 -21.80 5.72 11.43
C VAL A 190 -22.57 4.60 12.13
N VAL A 191 -22.03 4.13 13.25
CA VAL A 191 -22.57 3.00 14.02
C VAL A 191 -23.31 3.52 15.25
N ARG A 192 -24.58 3.18 15.36
CA ARG A 192 -25.43 3.48 16.52
C ARG A 192 -25.29 2.35 17.55
N LEU A 193 -25.16 2.72 18.82
CA LEU A 193 -24.92 1.79 19.94
C LEU A 193 -26.14 1.63 20.86
N ASP A 194 -27.15 2.51 20.75
CA ASP A 194 -28.40 2.37 21.50
C ASP A 194 -29.16 1.10 21.06
N GLY A 195 -29.48 0.24 22.00
CA GLY A 195 -30.02 -1.08 21.75
C GLY A 195 -28.99 -2.00 21.08
N THR A 196 -29.38 -2.71 20.01
CA THR A 196 -28.45 -3.57 19.26
C THR A 196 -27.59 -2.72 18.32
N PRO A 197 -26.26 -2.80 18.44
CA PRO A 197 -25.34 -2.04 17.60
C PRO A 197 -25.55 -2.33 16.10
N ARG A 198 -25.59 -1.26 15.30
CA ARG A 198 -25.86 -1.34 13.84
C ARG A 198 -25.32 -0.14 13.09
N VAL A 199 -25.02 -0.32 11.82
CA VAL A 199 -24.73 0.80 10.92
C VAL A 199 -26.02 1.56 10.67
N LEU A 200 -26.04 2.83 11.04
CA LEU A 200 -27.17 3.72 10.76
C LEU A 200 -27.00 4.41 9.42
N ARG A 201 -25.75 4.64 9.01
CA ARG A 201 -25.41 5.37 7.80
C ARG A 201 -24.00 5.05 7.31
N THR A 202 -23.81 5.11 6.01
CA THR A 202 -22.51 5.11 5.33
C THR A 202 -22.31 6.46 4.65
N LEU A 203 -21.20 7.14 4.95
CA LEU A 203 -20.79 8.38 4.31
C LEU A 203 -19.69 8.06 3.29
N LEU A 204 -19.91 8.36 2.02
CA LEU A 204 -18.86 8.27 1.01
C LEU A 204 -17.89 9.44 1.17
N VAL A 205 -16.60 9.16 1.13
CA VAL A 205 -15.51 10.13 1.21
C VAL A 205 -14.53 9.93 0.04
N GLY A 206 -13.38 10.60 0.07
CA GLY A 206 -12.33 10.39 -0.93
C GLY A 206 -11.74 8.99 -0.88
N ASP A 207 -10.84 8.72 -1.81
CA ASP A 207 -10.15 7.44 -1.99
C ASP A 207 -9.31 7.07 -0.75
N GLU A 208 -9.35 5.80 -0.37
CA GLU A 208 -8.54 5.24 0.72
C GLU A 208 -8.52 6.08 2.01
N PRO A 209 -9.66 6.36 2.67
CA PRO A 209 -9.68 7.09 3.94
C PRO A 209 -8.93 6.32 5.03
N ARG A 210 -8.24 7.06 5.95
CA ARG A 210 -7.30 6.45 6.88
C ARG A 210 -7.55 6.74 8.36
N ASP A 211 -7.85 7.95 8.75
CA ASP A 211 -8.02 8.31 10.18
C ASP A 211 -9.25 9.18 10.39
N ILE A 212 -9.71 9.22 11.63
CA ILE A 212 -10.82 10.06 12.07
C ILE A 212 -10.60 10.59 13.48
N VAL A 213 -10.90 11.88 13.67
CA VAL A 213 -10.97 12.50 15.00
C VAL A 213 -12.18 13.42 15.09
N PHE A 214 -12.65 13.64 16.32
CA PHE A 214 -13.66 14.66 16.63
C PHE A 214 -13.00 15.85 17.31
N ALA A 215 -13.25 17.06 16.80
CA ALA A 215 -12.68 18.32 17.27
C ALA A 215 -13.71 19.45 17.15
N GLY A 216 -13.29 20.69 17.41
CA GLY A 216 -14.15 21.85 17.45
C GLY A 216 -14.85 22.02 18.79
N THR A 217 -15.73 23.02 18.90
CA THR A 217 -16.49 23.27 20.13
C THR A 217 -17.34 22.06 20.47
N ASN A 218 -17.19 21.50 21.67
CA ASN A 218 -17.89 20.28 22.13
C ASN A 218 -17.66 19.04 21.24
N ARG A 219 -16.59 19.00 20.43
CA ARG A 219 -16.28 17.88 19.53
C ARG A 219 -17.38 17.59 18.51
N GLU A 220 -18.07 18.63 18.02
CA GLU A 220 -19.17 18.50 17.05
C GLU A 220 -18.70 18.23 15.63
N ARG A 221 -17.42 18.38 15.34
CA ARG A 221 -16.87 18.19 13.98
C ARG A 221 -16.05 16.92 13.87
N ALA A 222 -16.35 16.14 12.85
CA ALA A 222 -15.56 14.98 12.45
C ALA A 222 -14.58 15.40 11.35
N PHE A 223 -13.30 15.05 11.50
CA PHE A 223 -12.24 15.21 10.52
C PHE A 223 -11.81 13.83 10.05
N VAL A 224 -11.81 13.61 8.73
CA VAL A 224 -11.48 12.31 8.11
C VAL A 224 -10.43 12.55 7.03
N THR A 225 -9.31 11.83 7.09
CA THR A 225 -8.29 11.88 6.03
C THR A 225 -8.64 10.92 4.90
N ALA A 226 -8.49 11.38 3.64
CA ALA A 226 -8.66 10.56 2.43
C ALA A 226 -7.73 11.06 1.32
N ALA A 227 -7.36 10.19 0.38
CA ALA A 227 -6.64 10.62 -0.79
C ALA A 227 -7.57 11.33 -1.78
N ASN A 228 -7.02 12.29 -2.55
CA ASN A 228 -7.71 12.98 -3.63
C ASN A 228 -7.35 12.34 -4.97
N ARG A 229 -7.85 11.14 -5.22
CA ARG A 229 -7.54 10.36 -6.43
C ARG A 229 -8.76 9.68 -7.05
N GLY A 230 -9.89 9.64 -6.35
CA GLY A 230 -11.02 8.77 -6.66
C GLY A 230 -12.29 9.51 -7.05
N GLN A 231 -13.14 8.82 -7.77
CA GLN A 231 -14.42 9.31 -8.31
C GLN A 231 -15.46 9.66 -7.24
N ASN A 232 -15.31 9.20 -6.00
CA ASN A 232 -16.19 9.57 -4.89
C ASN A 232 -15.97 11.02 -4.41
N ARG A 233 -14.86 11.66 -4.79
CA ARG A 233 -14.64 13.07 -4.48
C ARG A 233 -15.46 13.96 -5.41
N PRO A 234 -16.25 14.91 -4.88
CA PRO A 234 -17.01 15.82 -5.70
C PRO A 234 -16.13 16.62 -6.68
N GLY A 235 -16.51 16.62 -7.95
CA GLY A 235 -15.78 17.32 -9.01
C GLY A 235 -14.51 16.63 -9.49
N PHE A 236 -14.20 15.42 -9.03
CA PHE A 236 -13.05 14.66 -9.52
C PHE A 236 -13.16 14.33 -11.02
N THR A 237 -12.04 14.45 -11.72
CA THR A 237 -11.85 13.96 -13.08
C THR A 237 -10.45 13.38 -13.21
N SER A 238 -10.21 12.45 -14.11
CA SER A 238 -8.87 11.91 -14.34
C SER A 238 -7.85 13.00 -14.71
N ALA A 239 -8.30 14.09 -15.35
CA ALA A 239 -7.46 15.25 -15.66
C ALA A 239 -6.94 15.95 -14.39
N SER A 240 -7.70 15.94 -13.27
CA SER A 240 -7.25 16.54 -12.02
C SER A 240 -5.97 15.90 -11.48
N LEU A 241 -5.70 14.64 -11.80
CA LEU A 241 -4.47 13.94 -11.42
C LEU A 241 -3.21 14.52 -12.08
N THR A 242 -3.36 15.15 -13.24
CA THR A 242 -2.25 15.74 -13.99
C THR A 242 -2.25 17.26 -13.96
N THR A 243 -3.20 17.88 -13.23
CA THR A 243 -3.28 19.34 -13.08
C THR A 243 -2.25 19.81 -12.07
N ALA A 244 -1.38 20.72 -12.50
CA ALA A 244 -0.38 21.32 -11.62
C ALA A 244 -1.02 22.09 -10.45
N GLY A 245 -0.36 22.11 -9.30
CA GLY A 245 -0.84 22.81 -8.11
C GLY A 245 -1.99 22.15 -7.35
N THR A 246 -2.49 20.97 -7.79
CA THR A 246 -3.55 20.24 -7.10
C THR A 246 -2.96 19.21 -6.13
N GLY A 247 -3.23 19.32 -4.83
CA GLY A 247 -2.83 18.32 -3.82
C GLY A 247 -3.56 16.97 -3.99
N ARG A 248 -2.96 15.91 -3.48
CA ARG A 248 -3.51 14.54 -3.53
C ARG A 248 -3.99 14.04 -2.17
N ALA A 249 -3.98 14.90 -1.16
CA ALA A 249 -4.39 14.61 0.19
C ALA A 249 -5.56 15.53 0.58
N ASP A 250 -6.63 14.96 1.08
CA ASP A 250 -7.79 15.69 1.57
C ASP A 250 -8.06 15.42 3.05
N VAL A 251 -8.56 16.41 3.75
CA VAL A 251 -9.23 16.27 5.05
C VAL A 251 -10.69 16.68 4.87
N TRP A 252 -11.58 15.71 5.01
CA TRP A 252 -13.02 15.91 4.94
C TRP A 252 -13.53 16.31 6.32
N VAL A 253 -14.30 17.38 6.40
CA VAL A 253 -14.82 17.92 7.66
C VAL A 253 -16.33 17.91 7.64
N PHE A 254 -16.93 17.28 8.65
CA PHE A 254 -18.37 17.15 8.81
C PHE A 254 -18.86 17.85 10.06
N ASP A 255 -20.05 18.43 10.00
CA ASP A 255 -20.87 18.65 11.21
C ASP A 255 -21.51 17.29 11.56
N ALA A 256 -21.00 16.67 12.62
CA ALA A 256 -21.45 15.33 12.98
C ALA A 256 -22.89 15.29 13.52
N ALA A 257 -23.46 16.45 13.90
CA ALA A 257 -24.84 16.57 14.34
C ALA A 257 -25.83 16.84 13.19
N GLN A 258 -25.33 17.36 12.05
CA GLN A 258 -26.16 17.86 10.97
C GLN A 258 -25.75 17.26 9.61
N LEU A 259 -25.68 15.95 9.55
CA LEU A 259 -25.48 15.24 8.29
C LEU A 259 -26.77 15.25 7.48
N ASP A 260 -26.70 15.67 6.21
CA ASP A 260 -27.84 15.56 5.31
C ASP A 260 -27.97 14.15 4.69
N GLU A 261 -29.03 13.88 3.92
CA GLU A 261 -29.33 12.55 3.37
C GLU A 261 -28.47 12.18 2.14
N SER A 262 -27.62 13.06 1.64
CA SER A 262 -26.76 12.77 0.49
C SER A 262 -25.76 11.65 0.80
N LEU A 263 -25.27 10.96 -0.23
CA LEU A 263 -24.31 9.84 -0.08
C LEU A 263 -23.07 10.22 0.73
N ASN A 264 -22.61 11.46 0.61
CA ASN A 264 -21.44 11.95 1.34
C ASN A 264 -21.77 12.79 2.58
N GLY A 265 -23.06 12.87 2.98
CA GLY A 265 -23.49 13.59 4.19
C GLY A 265 -23.22 15.09 4.18
N LYS A 266 -22.91 15.69 3.03
CA LYS A 266 -22.60 17.10 2.81
C LYS A 266 -21.53 17.63 3.76
N PRO A 267 -20.27 17.36 3.49
CA PRO A 267 -19.17 17.86 4.33
C PRO A 267 -19.19 19.40 4.38
N LEU A 268 -18.86 19.97 5.55
CA LEU A 268 -18.67 21.43 5.73
C LEU A 268 -17.55 21.96 4.84
N ALA A 269 -16.47 21.18 4.73
CA ALA A 269 -15.31 21.50 3.91
C ALA A 269 -14.59 20.23 3.49
N ILE A 270 -13.90 20.30 2.36
CA ILE A 270 -12.86 19.34 1.95
C ILE A 270 -11.57 20.16 1.81
N VAL A 271 -10.66 20.02 2.76
CA VAL A 271 -9.39 20.76 2.79
C VAL A 271 -8.34 19.95 2.07
N THR A 272 -7.96 20.39 0.87
CA THR A 272 -6.88 19.77 0.10
C THR A 272 -5.52 20.24 0.59
N LEU A 273 -4.67 19.31 0.97
CA LEU A 273 -3.31 19.52 1.42
C LEU A 273 -2.34 19.38 0.24
N PRO A 274 -1.28 20.20 0.16
CA PRO A 274 -0.23 20.05 -0.85
C PRO A 274 0.71 18.89 -0.49
N ALA A 275 0.14 17.71 -0.37
CA ALA A 275 0.78 16.45 -0.07
C ALA A 275 0.18 15.37 -0.95
N ASP A 276 0.74 14.16 -0.92
CA ASP A 276 0.20 13.07 -1.71
C ASP A 276 -0.89 12.27 -0.98
N VAL A 277 -0.56 11.65 0.12
CA VAL A 277 -1.46 10.78 0.88
C VAL A 277 -1.47 11.22 2.33
N PRO A 278 -2.64 11.61 2.90
CA PRO A 278 -2.73 11.90 4.32
C PRO A 278 -2.85 10.59 5.11
N ARG A 279 -2.46 10.58 6.38
CA ARG A 279 -2.63 9.42 7.22
C ARG A 279 -3.25 9.79 8.56
N ALA A 280 -2.45 10.14 9.54
CA ALA A 280 -2.87 10.30 10.92
C ALA A 280 -3.40 11.71 11.20
N LEU A 281 -4.32 11.79 12.14
CA LEU A 281 -4.85 13.00 12.72
C LEU A 281 -4.54 13.07 14.21
N ALA A 282 -4.34 14.28 14.73
CA ALA A 282 -4.29 14.55 16.17
C ALA A 282 -5.02 15.84 16.50
N VAL A 283 -5.56 15.94 17.72
CA VAL A 283 -6.32 17.12 18.17
C VAL A 283 -5.52 17.83 19.26
N SER A 284 -5.43 19.15 19.21
CA SER A 284 -4.84 19.97 20.27
C SER A 284 -5.62 19.83 21.58
N ASN A 285 -4.95 20.09 22.71
CA ASN A 285 -5.57 19.90 24.04
C ASN A 285 -6.83 20.76 24.25
N ASP A 286 -6.92 21.90 23.56
CA ASP A 286 -8.09 22.80 23.59
C ASP A 286 -9.17 22.44 22.54
N GLY A 287 -8.95 21.43 21.72
CA GLY A 287 -9.87 20.97 20.69
C GLY A 287 -9.98 21.89 19.47
N ARG A 288 -9.19 22.97 19.41
CA ARG A 288 -9.32 24.01 18.36
C ARG A 288 -8.50 23.76 17.11
N THR A 289 -7.47 22.94 17.19
CA THR A 289 -6.58 22.61 16.08
C THR A 289 -6.59 21.12 15.82
N VAL A 290 -6.72 20.74 14.55
CA VAL A 290 -6.48 19.37 14.08
C VAL A 290 -5.20 19.35 13.29
N TYR A 291 -4.28 18.48 13.67
CA TYR A 291 -3.06 18.19 12.91
C TYR A 291 -3.30 17.02 11.98
N ALA A 292 -2.84 17.13 10.72
CA ALA A 292 -2.91 16.09 9.71
C ALA A 292 -1.51 15.79 9.18
N ALA A 293 -1.09 14.53 9.20
CA ALA A 293 0.21 14.11 8.70
C ALA A 293 0.14 13.58 7.25
N ALA A 294 1.10 13.97 6.42
CA ALA A 294 1.39 13.31 5.15
C ALA A 294 2.01 11.93 5.42
N PHE A 295 1.54 10.88 4.76
CA PHE A 295 2.05 9.52 4.99
C PHE A 295 3.43 9.32 4.38
N MET A 296 3.52 9.43 3.07
CA MET A 296 4.76 9.32 2.30
C MET A 296 5.31 10.71 2.02
N SER A 297 5.85 11.37 3.06
CA SER A 297 6.26 12.76 2.96
C SER A 297 7.54 12.94 2.14
N GLY A 298 8.40 11.91 2.11
CA GLY A 298 9.70 11.99 1.45
C GLY A 298 10.78 12.57 2.38
N ASN A 299 11.96 12.80 1.83
CA ASN A 299 13.14 13.24 2.61
C ASN A 299 14.03 14.19 1.80
N ARG A 300 13.45 14.96 0.90
CA ARG A 300 14.17 15.90 0.00
C ARG A 300 15.22 15.23 -0.88
N THR A 301 14.99 13.99 -1.29
CA THR A 301 15.84 13.33 -2.28
C THR A 301 15.19 13.34 -3.65
N THR A 302 16.01 13.33 -4.69
CA THR A 302 15.60 13.16 -6.09
C THR A 302 16.68 12.46 -6.87
N VAL A 303 16.40 12.11 -8.12
CA VAL A 303 17.37 11.49 -9.02
C VAL A 303 17.76 12.44 -10.14
N LEU A 304 19.05 12.52 -10.40
CA LEU A 304 19.59 13.09 -11.63
C LEU A 304 19.64 12.00 -12.69
N HIS A 305 18.95 12.23 -13.81
CA HIS A 305 19.01 11.30 -14.93
C HIS A 305 20.46 11.19 -15.45
N ARG A 306 20.84 10.00 -15.91
CA ARG A 306 22.22 9.75 -16.42
C ARG A 306 22.70 10.78 -17.45
N ASP A 307 21.82 11.27 -18.30
CA ASP A 307 22.18 12.26 -19.35
C ASP A 307 22.48 13.66 -18.79
N ALA A 308 22.09 13.93 -17.54
CA ALA A 308 22.46 15.15 -16.83
C ALA A 308 23.83 15.08 -16.14
N LEU A 309 24.44 13.91 -16.08
CA LEU A 309 25.73 13.67 -15.43
C LEU A 309 26.87 13.87 -16.42
N ASN A 310 27.47 15.06 -16.46
CA ASN A 310 28.62 15.37 -17.32
C ASN A 310 29.95 14.87 -16.79
N THR A 311 29.97 14.33 -15.59
CA THR A 311 31.16 13.80 -14.91
C THR A 311 30.92 12.37 -14.46
N PRO A 312 31.97 11.53 -14.34
CA PRO A 312 31.83 10.21 -13.75
C PRO A 312 31.16 10.31 -12.37
N LYS A 313 30.23 9.38 -12.09
CA LYS A 313 29.66 9.26 -10.74
C LYS A 313 30.75 9.05 -9.69
N PRO A 314 30.58 9.63 -8.50
CA PRO A 314 31.42 9.25 -7.36
C PRO A 314 31.29 7.74 -7.06
N GLY A 315 32.37 7.13 -6.61
CA GLY A 315 32.40 5.75 -6.15
C GLY A 315 32.88 4.73 -7.18
N LEU A 316 32.67 3.45 -6.87
CA LEU A 316 33.21 2.35 -7.67
C LEU A 316 32.52 2.26 -9.05
N GLY A 317 33.34 2.37 -10.09
CA GLY A 317 32.88 2.23 -11.47
C GLY A 317 32.90 0.79 -12.01
N THR A 318 33.40 -0.19 -11.21
CA THR A 318 33.56 -1.59 -11.64
C THR A 318 33.05 -2.57 -10.61
N SER A 319 32.52 -3.71 -11.07
CA SER A 319 32.16 -4.86 -10.25
C SER A 319 33.41 -5.61 -9.70
N ALA A 320 33.16 -6.63 -8.86
CA ALA A 320 34.24 -7.44 -8.31
C ALA A 320 35.05 -8.24 -9.37
N ASP A 321 34.45 -8.51 -10.52
CA ASP A 321 35.09 -9.13 -11.67
C ASP A 321 35.69 -8.10 -12.68
N GLY A 322 35.77 -6.82 -12.29
CA GLY A 322 36.44 -5.77 -13.06
C GLY A 322 35.62 -5.24 -14.24
N VAL A 323 34.37 -5.61 -14.37
CA VAL A 323 33.48 -5.13 -15.45
C VAL A 323 33.04 -3.70 -15.14
N GLN A 324 33.07 -2.83 -16.14
CA GLN A 324 32.62 -1.43 -16.02
C GLN A 324 31.11 -1.35 -15.81
N ALA A 325 30.69 -0.53 -14.85
CA ALA A 325 29.26 -0.26 -14.56
C ALA A 325 28.55 0.41 -15.75
N PRO A 326 27.25 0.12 -15.95
CA PRO A 326 26.46 0.85 -16.90
C PRO A 326 26.28 2.32 -16.49
N ALA A 327 25.98 3.18 -17.45
CA ALA A 327 25.62 4.56 -17.15
C ALA A 327 24.21 4.60 -16.51
N THR A 328 24.12 5.06 -15.27
CA THR A 328 22.87 5.14 -14.50
C THR A 328 22.70 6.51 -13.85
N GLY A 329 21.49 6.86 -13.39
CA GLY A 329 21.21 8.07 -12.65
C GLY A 329 21.97 8.18 -11.31
N LEU A 330 21.81 9.27 -10.59
CA LEU A 330 22.43 9.54 -9.29
C LEU A 330 21.41 10.16 -8.34
N ILE A 331 21.24 9.62 -7.15
CA ILE A 331 20.38 10.21 -6.12
C ILE A 331 21.14 11.36 -5.45
N VAL A 332 20.44 12.48 -5.29
CA VAL A 332 20.90 13.66 -4.57
C VAL A 332 19.89 14.08 -3.52
N ARG A 333 20.36 14.63 -2.40
CA ARG A 333 19.55 15.14 -1.29
C ARG A 333 19.76 16.65 -1.12
N TYR A 334 18.68 17.37 -0.86
CA TYR A 334 18.75 18.77 -0.46
C TYR A 334 19.07 18.88 1.03
N ASP A 335 20.23 19.44 1.39
CA ASP A 335 20.71 19.56 2.77
C ASP A 335 20.26 20.83 3.50
N GLY A 336 19.36 21.60 2.86
CA GLY A 336 18.91 22.92 3.34
C GLY A 336 19.64 24.08 2.66
N THR A 337 20.76 23.83 1.97
CA THR A 337 21.56 24.82 1.26
C THR A 337 21.80 24.44 -0.20
N ALA A 338 22.05 23.18 -0.47
CA ALA A 338 22.41 22.68 -1.80
C ALA A 338 21.94 21.23 -1.99
N TRP A 339 21.84 20.83 -3.26
CA TRP A 339 21.61 19.44 -3.63
C TRP A 339 22.94 18.68 -3.68
N ARG A 340 23.11 17.69 -2.81
CA ARG A 340 24.36 16.96 -2.67
C ARG A 340 24.17 15.46 -2.85
N ASP A 341 25.19 14.82 -3.44
CA ASP A 341 25.33 13.38 -3.43
C ASP A 341 25.99 12.89 -2.13
N GLU A 342 26.15 11.58 -1.98
CA GLU A 342 26.83 10.94 -0.84
C GLU A 342 28.26 11.46 -0.62
N ALA A 343 28.97 11.80 -1.71
CA ALA A 343 30.33 12.37 -1.67
C ALA A 343 30.34 13.89 -1.39
N ARG A 344 29.18 14.50 -1.09
CA ARG A 344 29.02 15.95 -0.85
C ARG A 344 29.26 16.84 -2.08
N THR A 345 29.28 16.29 -3.29
CA THR A 345 29.37 17.07 -4.52
C THR A 345 28.10 17.89 -4.70
N ASP A 346 28.24 19.17 -5.05
CA ASP A 346 27.12 20.08 -5.27
C ASP A 346 26.55 19.92 -6.69
N TRP A 347 25.29 19.54 -6.77
CA TRP A 347 24.51 19.34 -7.99
C TRP A 347 23.39 20.35 -8.17
N SER A 348 23.36 21.43 -7.38
CA SER A 348 22.27 22.40 -7.37
C SER A 348 22.00 23.03 -8.74
N ASN A 349 23.01 23.12 -9.61
CA ASN A 349 22.84 23.61 -10.97
C ASN A 349 22.10 22.62 -11.90
N ARG A 350 21.85 21.39 -11.46
CA ARG A 350 21.14 20.35 -12.22
C ARG A 350 19.70 20.14 -11.77
N VAL A 351 19.36 20.50 -10.53
CA VAL A 351 17.99 20.41 -10.01
C VAL A 351 17.32 21.77 -10.09
N LYS A 352 16.21 21.87 -10.82
CA LYS A 352 15.53 23.14 -11.12
C LYS A 352 14.27 23.37 -10.30
N PHE A 353 13.97 22.48 -9.36
CA PHE A 353 12.79 22.52 -8.50
C PHE A 353 13.19 22.50 -7.02
N THR A 354 12.22 22.77 -6.17
CA THR A 354 12.34 22.66 -4.71
C THR A 354 11.45 21.55 -4.17
N LEU A 355 11.85 20.97 -3.05
CA LEU A 355 11.04 20.06 -2.26
C LEU A 355 10.78 20.73 -0.90
N PRO A 356 9.61 21.37 -0.68
CA PRO A 356 9.28 22.04 0.58
C PRO A 356 9.26 21.09 1.78
N ASP A 357 9.04 19.78 1.55
CA ASP A 357 9.02 18.77 2.60
C ASP A 357 7.94 19.06 3.65
N GLU A 358 6.71 19.29 3.20
CA GLU A 358 5.58 19.62 4.06
C GLU A 358 4.99 18.34 4.65
N ASP A 359 5.29 18.07 5.92
CA ASP A 359 5.02 16.81 6.58
C ASP A 359 3.73 16.79 7.38
N VAL A 360 3.47 17.87 8.13
CA VAL A 360 2.31 18.01 9.02
C VAL A 360 1.63 19.34 8.80
N PHE A 361 0.31 19.31 8.75
CA PHE A 361 -0.55 20.48 8.54
C PHE A 361 -1.42 20.72 9.77
N ALA A 362 -1.52 21.96 10.24
CA ALA A 362 -2.45 22.36 11.27
C ALA A 362 -3.70 22.97 10.62
N LEU A 363 -4.88 22.52 11.02
CA LEU A 363 -6.17 22.98 10.54
C LEU A 363 -6.95 23.66 11.68
N ASP A 364 -7.57 24.82 11.40
CA ASP A 364 -8.48 25.45 12.38
C ASP A 364 -9.79 24.67 12.45
N ALA A 365 -10.01 23.97 13.55
CA ALA A 365 -11.20 23.16 13.77
C ALA A 365 -12.45 23.98 14.14
N THR A 366 -12.29 25.28 14.45
CA THR A 366 -13.40 26.17 14.89
C THR A 366 -13.91 27.09 13.82
N ALA A 367 -13.11 27.32 12.76
CA ALA A 367 -13.49 28.18 11.63
C ALA A 367 -14.79 27.67 10.96
N GLY A 368 -15.64 28.59 10.49
CA GLY A 368 -16.86 28.25 9.72
C GLY A 368 -16.54 27.39 8.47
N SER A 369 -15.38 27.65 7.85
CA SER A 369 -14.78 26.82 6.81
C SER A 369 -13.34 26.48 7.22
N PRO A 370 -13.06 25.28 7.73
CA PRO A 370 -11.73 24.85 8.13
C PRO A 370 -10.71 24.98 6.98
N SER A 371 -9.50 25.44 7.31
CA SER A 371 -8.42 25.63 6.35
C SER A 371 -7.05 25.40 7.00
N ILE A 372 -5.99 25.32 6.19
CA ILE A 372 -4.62 25.17 6.69
C ILE A 372 -4.18 26.45 7.38
N ALA A 373 -3.88 26.36 8.68
CA ALA A 373 -3.39 27.44 9.51
C ALA A 373 -1.85 27.47 9.63
N ALA A 374 -1.21 26.28 9.61
CA ALA A 374 0.25 26.17 9.66
C ALA A 374 0.74 24.88 8.98
N ARG A 375 2.04 24.84 8.68
CA ARG A 375 2.74 23.70 8.04
C ARG A 375 4.05 23.46 8.76
N PHE A 376 4.46 22.20 8.89
CA PHE A 376 5.69 21.80 9.56
C PHE A 376 6.46 20.82 8.66
N SER A 377 7.77 21.05 8.57
CA SER A 377 8.71 20.32 7.70
C SER A 377 9.82 19.66 8.49
N GLY A 378 10.50 18.68 7.91
CA GLY A 378 11.64 18.00 8.52
C GLY A 378 11.26 17.03 9.64
N VAL A 379 10.03 16.50 9.60
CA VAL A 379 9.52 15.54 10.59
C VAL A 379 10.04 14.14 10.30
N GLY A 380 9.96 13.69 9.06
CA GLY A 380 10.45 12.38 8.64
C GLY A 380 9.98 11.95 7.26
N THR A 381 10.51 10.84 6.77
CA THR A 381 10.21 10.32 5.42
C THR A 381 8.83 9.68 5.34
N THR A 382 8.49 8.82 6.32
CA THR A 382 7.20 8.13 6.42
C THR A 382 6.60 8.35 7.79
N LEU A 383 5.44 9.01 7.86
CA LEU A 383 4.81 9.40 9.12
C LEU A 383 3.64 8.46 9.45
N PHE A 384 3.71 7.76 10.60
CA PHE A 384 2.73 6.73 10.93
C PHE A 384 1.57 7.23 11.80
N ASN A 385 1.87 7.93 12.89
CA ASN A 385 0.85 8.40 13.82
C ASN A 385 1.29 9.66 14.59
N MET A 386 0.35 10.27 15.30
CA MET A 386 0.59 11.50 16.07
C MET A 386 -0.11 11.47 17.42
N ALA A 387 0.52 12.08 18.43
CA ALA A 387 -0.08 12.32 19.75
C ALA A 387 0.31 13.72 20.25
N VAL A 388 -0.65 14.45 20.83
CA VAL A 388 -0.40 15.75 21.48
C VAL A 388 -0.09 15.52 22.96
N SER A 389 0.99 16.08 23.45
CA SER A 389 1.37 16.03 24.86
C SER A 389 0.35 16.80 25.70
N PRO A 390 -0.28 16.17 26.70
CA PRO A 390 -1.21 16.85 27.60
C PRO A 390 -0.52 17.86 28.54
N ALA A 391 0.79 17.71 28.74
CA ALA A 391 1.57 18.60 29.62
C ALA A 391 1.89 19.96 28.99
N ASP A 392 2.19 20.01 27.69
CA ASP A 392 2.75 21.20 27.05
C ASP A 392 2.24 21.47 25.63
N GLY A 393 1.34 20.64 25.12
CA GLY A 393 0.73 20.84 23.79
C GLY A 393 1.65 20.55 22.61
N ARG A 394 2.88 20.06 22.81
CA ARG A 394 3.76 19.62 21.72
C ARG A 394 3.19 18.40 21.02
N LEU A 395 3.40 18.36 19.71
CA LEU A 395 2.99 17.24 18.88
C LEU A 395 4.15 16.25 18.75
N PHE A 396 3.90 14.99 19.03
CA PHE A 396 4.82 13.88 18.84
C PHE A 396 4.36 13.06 17.64
N VAL A 397 5.29 12.76 16.73
CA VAL A 397 5.03 12.08 15.47
C VAL A 397 5.89 10.84 15.38
N SER A 398 5.28 9.66 15.30
CA SER A 398 6.01 8.42 15.02
C SER A 398 6.31 8.33 13.51
N ASN A 399 7.58 8.09 13.17
CA ASN A 399 8.02 8.12 11.80
C ASN A 399 9.28 7.27 11.56
N THR A 400 9.63 7.13 10.29
CA THR A 400 10.95 6.65 9.87
C THR A 400 11.62 7.69 8.98
N GLU A 401 12.95 7.67 8.99
CA GLU A 401 13.79 8.43 8.08
C GLU A 401 14.57 7.48 7.20
N ALA A 402 14.42 7.59 5.87
CA ALA A 402 15.12 6.76 4.91
C ALA A 402 16.49 7.34 4.54
N PHE A 403 17.45 6.46 4.23
CA PHE A 403 18.81 6.82 3.79
C PHE A 403 19.04 6.44 2.33
N ASN A 404 18.10 6.73 1.48
CA ASN A 404 18.16 6.35 0.06
C ASN A 404 19.21 7.12 -0.75
N GLU A 405 19.79 8.20 -0.20
CA GLU A 405 20.94 8.88 -0.78
C GLU A 405 22.25 8.11 -0.58
N VAL A 406 22.32 7.23 0.42
CA VAL A 406 23.47 6.33 0.64
C VAL A 406 23.40 5.20 -0.37
N ARG A 407 24.46 5.05 -1.15
CA ARG A 407 24.52 4.04 -2.21
C ARG A 407 24.97 2.70 -1.67
N PHE A 408 24.56 1.66 -2.36
CA PHE A 408 24.99 0.28 -2.24
C PHE A 408 24.43 -0.50 -1.04
N GLU A 409 24.25 -1.77 -1.30
CA GLU A 409 24.10 -2.85 -0.32
C GLU A 409 25.41 -3.65 -0.26
N GLY A 410 25.44 -4.70 0.56
CA GLY A 410 26.56 -5.61 0.62
C GLY A 410 27.56 -5.31 1.73
N SER A 411 28.71 -6.02 1.70
CA SER A 411 29.64 -6.05 2.83
C SER A 411 30.60 -4.86 2.91
N GLY A 412 30.60 -3.95 1.92
CA GLY A 412 31.50 -2.80 1.91
C GLY A 412 33.00 -3.16 1.84
N ARG A 413 33.35 -4.40 1.47
CA ARG A 413 34.74 -4.87 1.43
C ARG A 413 35.60 -4.07 0.47
N ARG A 414 35.00 -3.49 -0.56
CA ARG A 414 35.71 -2.65 -1.53
C ARG A 414 35.77 -1.18 -1.10
N GLY A 415 35.51 -0.88 0.17
CA GLY A 415 35.72 0.46 0.75
C GLY A 415 34.68 1.50 0.44
N ASN A 416 33.42 1.09 0.23
CA ASN A 416 32.30 2.01 0.00
C ASN A 416 31.36 2.04 1.19
N GLY A 417 30.55 3.10 1.25
CA GLY A 417 29.37 3.15 2.10
C GLY A 417 28.41 2.03 1.76
N SER A 418 27.51 1.70 2.68
CA SER A 418 26.47 0.71 2.48
C SER A 418 25.31 0.99 3.41
N VAL A 419 24.07 0.85 2.90
CA VAL A 419 22.84 0.92 3.71
C VAL A 419 22.54 -0.40 4.44
N ARG A 420 23.40 -1.38 4.36
CA ARG A 420 23.22 -2.70 4.96
C ARG A 420 22.86 -2.61 6.44
N GLY A 421 21.67 -3.10 6.80
CA GLY A 421 21.13 -3.06 8.16
C GLY A 421 20.70 -1.67 8.63
N ARG A 422 20.80 -0.63 7.77
CA ARG A 422 20.44 0.76 8.10
C ARG A 422 19.74 1.45 6.92
N VAL A 423 18.75 0.84 6.33
CA VAL A 423 17.96 1.50 5.26
C VAL A 423 17.10 2.66 5.79
N ALA A 424 16.68 2.59 7.05
CA ALA A 424 15.89 3.64 7.69
C ALA A 424 16.15 3.68 9.19
N GLU A 425 15.88 4.84 9.81
CA GLU A 425 15.84 5.01 11.27
C GLU A 425 14.40 5.13 11.75
N SER A 426 14.05 4.39 12.81
CA SER A 426 12.82 4.57 13.57
C SER A 426 12.93 5.77 14.50
N ARG A 427 11.99 6.72 14.43
CA ARG A 427 12.05 8.00 15.15
C ARG A 427 10.74 8.37 15.82
N ILE A 428 10.84 9.21 16.85
CA ILE A 428 9.77 10.09 17.32
C ILE A 428 10.24 11.52 17.07
N SER A 429 9.49 12.28 16.26
CA SER A 429 9.77 13.69 16.01
C SER A 429 8.81 14.55 16.83
N LEU A 430 9.37 15.55 17.50
CA LEU A 430 8.64 16.50 18.32
C LEU A 430 8.48 17.80 17.55
N VAL A 431 7.24 18.21 17.35
CA VAL A 431 6.92 19.52 16.76
C VAL A 431 6.42 20.44 17.86
N THR A 432 6.99 21.64 17.94
CA THR A 432 6.51 22.72 18.82
C THR A 432 5.63 23.65 17.98
N PRO A 433 4.29 23.56 18.07
CA PRO A 433 3.41 24.27 17.14
C PRO A 433 3.57 25.79 17.17
N SER A 434 3.87 26.37 18.34
CA SER A 434 4.01 27.83 18.52
C SER A 434 5.24 28.43 17.83
N SER A 435 6.30 27.64 17.65
CA SER A 435 7.56 28.12 17.02
C SER A 435 7.86 27.46 15.68
N GLY A 436 7.14 26.39 15.31
CA GLY A 436 7.46 25.57 14.16
C GLY A 436 8.71 24.69 14.32
N ALA A 437 9.35 24.68 15.50
CA ALA A 437 10.56 23.91 15.71
C ALA A 437 10.29 22.41 15.71
N VAL A 438 11.13 21.66 15.00
CA VAL A 438 11.07 20.21 14.90
C VAL A 438 12.35 19.59 15.47
N ARG A 439 12.20 18.56 16.28
CA ARG A 439 13.30 17.77 16.82
C ARG A 439 13.03 16.28 16.56
N ALA A 440 13.81 15.65 15.72
CA ALA A 440 13.77 14.21 15.52
C ALA A 440 14.63 13.48 16.55
N VAL A 441 14.10 12.39 17.13
CA VAL A 441 14.77 11.56 18.12
C VAL A 441 14.82 10.12 17.63
N HIS A 442 16.02 9.60 17.41
CA HIS A 442 16.25 8.21 16.99
C HIS A 442 15.91 7.25 18.14
N LEU A 443 15.15 6.19 17.87
CA LEU A 443 14.73 5.21 18.88
C LEU A 443 15.76 4.13 19.18
N ASN A 444 16.80 3.99 18.34
CA ASN A 444 17.84 2.97 18.48
C ASN A 444 19.27 3.54 18.54
N PRO A 445 19.56 4.55 19.39
CA PRO A 445 20.90 5.14 19.47
C PRO A 445 21.95 4.19 20.07
N HIS A 446 21.53 3.07 20.63
CA HIS A 446 22.40 2.03 21.22
C HIS A 446 22.98 1.07 20.16
N VAL A 447 22.46 1.09 18.92
CA VAL A 447 22.97 0.25 17.83
C VAL A 447 24.13 0.96 17.17
N ASP A 448 25.28 0.32 17.16
CA ASP A 448 26.46 0.81 16.42
C ASP A 448 26.40 0.36 14.96
N PHE A 449 25.98 1.27 14.09
CA PHE A 449 25.89 1.04 12.65
C PHE A 449 27.25 1.12 11.93
N SER A 450 28.35 1.46 12.63
CA SER A 450 29.69 1.51 12.08
C SER A 450 30.43 0.17 12.16
N LEU A 451 29.86 -0.81 12.87
CA LEU A 451 30.47 -2.13 13.00
C LEU A 451 30.73 -2.76 11.62
N PRO A 452 31.93 -3.34 11.42
CA PRO A 452 32.24 -4.04 10.18
C PRO A 452 31.21 -5.12 9.90
N GLN A 453 30.89 -5.28 8.65
CA GLN A 453 29.92 -6.27 8.23
C GLN A 453 30.42 -7.68 8.51
N GLY A 454 29.62 -8.48 9.23
CA GLY A 454 29.99 -9.78 9.76
C GLY A 454 30.29 -9.79 11.26
N ALA A 455 30.37 -8.63 11.92
CA ALA A 455 30.29 -8.58 13.38
C ALA A 455 28.86 -8.84 13.82
N SER A 456 28.63 -9.81 14.68
CA SER A 456 27.30 -10.05 15.23
C SER A 456 26.91 -8.89 16.16
N VAL A 457 25.72 -8.33 15.91
CA VAL A 457 25.14 -7.36 16.85
C VAL A 457 24.86 -8.08 18.17
N PRO A 458 25.26 -7.52 19.35
CA PRO A 458 24.96 -8.15 20.62
C PRO A 458 23.47 -8.45 20.78
N ALA A 459 23.14 -9.65 21.21
CA ALA A 459 21.73 -10.09 21.36
C ALA A 459 20.93 -9.14 22.28
N ALA A 460 21.55 -8.58 23.31
CA ALA A 460 20.95 -7.61 24.20
C ALA A 460 20.63 -6.28 23.50
N ASP A 461 21.42 -5.85 22.56
CA ASP A 461 21.17 -4.65 21.76
C ASP A 461 20.04 -4.89 20.77
N LYS A 462 20.09 -5.99 20.04
CA LYS A 462 19.01 -6.41 19.17
C LYS A 462 17.68 -6.54 19.92
N ALA A 463 17.70 -7.09 21.13
CA ALA A 463 16.49 -7.26 21.94
C ALA A 463 15.86 -5.93 22.39
N ARG A 464 16.64 -4.84 22.48
CA ARG A 464 16.15 -3.49 22.82
C ARG A 464 15.71 -2.66 21.61
N SER A 465 15.96 -3.13 20.42
CA SER A 465 15.65 -2.39 19.19
C SER A 465 14.15 -2.23 19.00
N LEU A 466 13.77 -1.03 18.54
CA LEU A 466 12.41 -0.64 18.23
C LEU A 466 12.31 -0.32 16.74
N SER A 467 11.50 -1.09 16.02
CA SER A 467 11.31 -0.94 14.56
C SER A 467 9.90 -0.50 14.25
N GLN A 468 9.78 0.42 13.31
CA GLN A 468 8.53 0.91 12.74
C GLN A 468 7.53 1.35 13.82
N PRO A 469 7.79 2.49 14.53
CA PRO A 469 6.88 3.01 15.54
C PRO A 469 5.57 3.45 14.87
N THR A 470 4.43 3.04 15.44
CA THR A 470 3.10 3.31 14.90
C THR A 470 2.24 4.04 15.91
N ALA A 471 1.26 3.39 16.54
CA ALA A 471 0.36 4.03 17.50
C ALA A 471 1.08 4.59 18.71
N MET A 472 0.57 5.70 19.22
CA MET A 472 1.08 6.37 20.41
C MET A 472 -0.05 6.85 21.32
N VAL A 473 0.18 6.82 22.63
CA VAL A 473 -0.73 7.41 23.62
C VAL A 473 0.07 7.90 24.83
N PHE A 474 -0.23 9.11 25.29
CA PHE A 474 0.32 9.64 26.55
C PHE A 474 -0.46 9.14 27.77
N ASN A 475 0.23 9.04 28.90
CA ASN A 475 -0.46 9.03 30.19
C ASN A 475 -1.00 10.45 30.50
N ALA A 476 -1.87 10.56 31.51
CA ALA A 476 -2.56 11.81 31.82
C ALA A 476 -1.63 12.95 32.22
N SER A 477 -0.48 12.65 32.87
CA SER A 477 0.53 13.65 33.25
C SER A 477 1.40 14.12 32.08
N GLY A 478 1.41 13.39 30.96
CA GLY A 478 2.26 13.71 29.82
C GLY A 478 3.75 13.36 30.00
N ASP A 479 4.11 12.67 31.07
CA ASP A 479 5.50 12.29 31.36
C ASP A 479 5.95 11.02 30.66
N THR A 480 5.01 10.16 30.29
CA THR A 480 5.25 8.89 29.61
C THR A 480 4.44 8.77 28.32
N LEU A 481 5.13 8.54 27.22
CA LEU A 481 4.56 8.21 25.91
C LEU A 481 4.68 6.72 25.65
N TYR A 482 3.55 6.01 25.59
CA TYR A 482 3.53 4.62 25.13
C TYR A 482 3.53 4.60 23.61
N THR A 483 4.43 3.84 23.02
CA THR A 483 4.59 3.73 21.55
C THR A 483 4.61 2.28 21.13
N ALA A 484 3.77 1.91 20.20
CA ALA A 484 3.75 0.59 19.57
C ALA A 484 4.88 0.48 18.54
N ALA A 485 5.81 -0.45 18.73
CA ALA A 485 6.87 -0.79 17.78
C ALA A 485 6.41 -1.98 16.92
N PHE A 486 5.79 -1.70 15.81
CA PHE A 486 5.10 -2.67 14.94
C PHE A 486 6.01 -3.80 14.48
N GLY A 487 7.25 -3.45 14.09
CA GLY A 487 8.25 -4.40 13.61
C GLY A 487 9.06 -5.09 14.71
N SER A 488 8.74 -4.86 16.00
CA SER A 488 9.49 -5.44 17.13
C SER A 488 8.64 -6.25 18.11
N ALA A 489 7.33 -6.36 17.88
CA ALA A 489 6.38 -7.01 18.80
C ALA A 489 6.46 -6.43 20.22
N LYS A 490 6.56 -5.11 20.36
CA LYS A 490 6.76 -4.41 21.63
C LYS A 490 5.92 -3.15 21.73
N VAL A 491 5.59 -2.80 22.97
CA VAL A 491 5.20 -1.44 23.34
C VAL A 491 6.30 -0.85 24.22
N ALA A 492 6.79 0.34 23.87
CA ALA A 492 7.81 1.04 24.65
C ALA A 492 7.18 2.19 25.45
N ALA A 493 7.50 2.27 26.75
CA ALA A 493 7.16 3.39 27.62
C ALA A 493 8.30 4.42 27.58
N LEU A 494 8.15 5.45 26.75
CA LEU A 494 9.18 6.45 26.47
C LEU A 494 9.03 7.64 27.44
N PRO A 495 10.09 8.03 28.17
CA PRO A 495 10.05 9.25 28.99
C PRO A 495 9.99 10.48 28.09
N ALA A 496 8.90 11.26 28.20
CA ALA A 496 8.70 12.45 27.37
C ALA A 496 9.82 13.49 27.54
N ALA A 497 10.34 13.64 28.76
CA ALA A 497 11.46 14.53 29.06
C ALA A 497 12.75 14.12 28.32
N SER A 498 13.06 12.82 28.24
CA SER A 498 14.25 12.33 27.52
C SER A 498 14.12 12.54 26.01
N LEU A 499 12.93 12.33 25.46
CA LEU A 499 12.65 12.64 24.05
C LEU A 499 12.81 14.15 23.81
N ALA A 500 12.25 14.98 24.67
CA ALA A 500 12.35 16.44 24.57
C ALA A 500 13.79 16.96 24.66
N ALA A 501 14.60 16.35 25.51
CA ALA A 501 16.02 16.67 25.65
C ALA A 501 16.88 16.11 24.51
N GLY A 502 16.38 15.14 23.72
CA GLY A 502 17.18 14.42 22.72
C GLY A 502 18.19 13.45 23.33
N SER A 503 17.97 13.04 24.58
CA SER A 503 18.83 12.15 25.37
C SER A 503 18.25 10.74 25.56
N TYR A 504 17.26 10.39 24.73
CA TYR A 504 16.62 9.08 24.82
C TYR A 504 17.61 7.94 24.54
N SER A 505 17.55 6.91 25.37
CA SER A 505 18.22 5.63 25.19
C SER A 505 17.25 4.51 25.57
N PRO A 506 17.13 3.44 24.77
CA PRO A 506 16.19 2.36 25.06
C PRO A 506 16.64 1.53 26.26
N GLU A 507 15.72 1.36 27.22
CA GLU A 507 15.87 0.55 28.41
C GLU A 507 14.96 -0.67 28.31
N ALA A 508 15.51 -1.88 28.48
CA ALA A 508 14.73 -3.13 28.43
C ALA A 508 13.56 -3.11 29.44
N GLY A 509 13.80 -2.58 30.65
CA GLY A 509 12.76 -2.48 31.70
C GLY A 509 11.61 -1.52 31.37
N ARG A 510 11.69 -0.75 30.28
CA ARG A 510 10.62 0.14 29.77
C ARG A 510 9.94 -0.41 28.53
N GLN A 511 10.30 -1.61 28.08
CA GLN A 511 9.68 -2.29 26.96
C GLN A 511 8.78 -3.41 27.45
N ILE A 512 7.65 -3.59 26.78
CA ILE A 512 6.62 -4.58 27.09
C ILE A 512 6.49 -5.47 25.86
N ASP A 513 6.80 -6.74 26.00
CA ASP A 513 6.59 -7.71 24.95
C ASP A 513 5.09 -7.98 24.77
N VAL A 514 4.61 -7.86 23.54
CA VAL A 514 3.22 -8.06 23.17
C VAL A 514 3.15 -8.92 21.89
N PRO A 515 1.97 -9.48 21.55
CA PRO A 515 1.83 -10.20 20.29
C PRO A 515 2.27 -9.38 19.05
N ALA A 516 2.73 -10.08 18.00
CA ALA A 516 3.36 -9.48 16.83
C ALA A 516 2.50 -8.42 16.14
N GLY A 517 3.15 -7.34 15.73
CA GLY A 517 2.54 -6.24 14.97
C GLY A 517 1.62 -5.32 15.78
N PRO A 518 2.04 -4.81 16.97
CA PRO A 518 1.23 -3.84 17.72
C PRO A 518 1.04 -2.56 16.88
N ALA A 519 -0.22 -2.17 16.67
CA ALA A 519 -0.59 -1.09 15.76
C ALA A 519 -1.65 -0.14 16.32
N GLY A 520 -2.28 -0.47 17.43
CA GLY A 520 -3.27 0.35 18.12
C GLY A 520 -3.04 0.36 19.61
N LEU A 521 -3.17 1.52 20.25
CA LEU A 521 -3.03 1.72 21.67
C LEU A 521 -4.20 2.55 22.20
N ALA A 522 -4.74 2.14 23.34
CA ALA A 522 -5.70 2.93 24.12
C ALA A 522 -5.39 2.77 25.62
N LEU A 523 -5.30 3.88 26.34
CA LEU A 523 -4.99 3.90 27.77
C LEU A 523 -6.23 4.29 28.54
N ASN A 524 -6.57 3.58 29.63
CA ASN A 524 -7.69 3.96 30.46
C ASN A 524 -7.42 5.27 31.25
N ALA A 525 -8.46 5.89 31.76
CA ALA A 525 -8.37 7.19 32.45
C ALA A 525 -7.45 7.18 33.67
N SER A 526 -7.38 6.06 34.41
CA SER A 526 -6.47 5.90 35.54
C SER A 526 -5.01 5.65 35.15
N GLY A 527 -4.75 5.43 33.85
CA GLY A 527 -3.41 5.19 33.30
C GLY A 527 -2.80 3.82 33.68
N ASN A 528 -3.55 2.93 34.33
CA ASN A 528 -3.05 1.65 34.84
C ASN A 528 -3.33 0.45 33.90
N ARG A 529 -4.16 0.61 32.87
CA ARG A 529 -4.46 -0.42 31.86
C ARG A 529 -4.27 0.14 30.46
N LEU A 530 -3.36 -0.48 29.72
CA LEU A 530 -3.11 -0.18 28.31
C LEU A 530 -3.65 -1.33 27.44
N TYR A 531 -4.53 -0.99 26.51
CA TYR A 531 -5.07 -1.91 25.52
C TYR A 531 -4.23 -1.83 24.25
N VAL A 532 -3.85 -3.00 23.72
CA VAL A 532 -2.95 -3.11 22.56
C VAL A 532 -3.58 -3.97 21.47
N TYR A 533 -3.82 -3.40 20.32
CA TYR A 533 -4.21 -4.16 19.11
C TYR A 533 -2.95 -4.58 18.35
N SER A 534 -2.84 -5.88 18.05
CA SER A 534 -1.71 -6.47 17.30
C SER A 534 -2.19 -7.05 15.99
N ARG A 535 -1.86 -6.37 14.87
CA ARG A 535 -2.36 -6.69 13.51
C ARG A 535 -1.82 -8.02 12.97
N ILE A 536 -0.55 -8.36 13.22
CA ILE A 536 0.06 -9.59 12.69
C ILE A 536 -0.44 -10.80 13.47
N ALA A 537 -0.42 -10.72 14.80
CA ALA A 537 -0.95 -11.79 15.66
C ALA A 537 -2.49 -11.85 15.67
N HIS A 538 -3.13 -10.77 15.25
CA HIS A 538 -4.59 -10.62 15.20
C HIS A 538 -5.24 -10.75 16.57
N THR A 539 -4.77 -9.95 17.53
CA THR A 539 -5.15 -10.00 18.93
C THR A 539 -5.41 -8.61 19.51
N VAL A 540 -6.16 -8.57 20.61
CA VAL A 540 -6.18 -7.45 21.56
C VAL A 540 -5.70 -7.92 22.90
N SER A 541 -4.79 -7.16 23.50
CA SER A 541 -4.17 -7.47 24.79
C SER A 541 -4.43 -6.37 25.80
N VAL A 542 -4.49 -6.76 27.08
CA VAL A 542 -4.52 -5.84 28.24
C VAL A 542 -3.18 -5.91 28.95
N VAL A 543 -2.57 -4.77 29.16
CA VAL A 543 -1.27 -4.60 29.81
C VAL A 543 -1.45 -3.79 31.10
N ASP A 544 -0.85 -4.25 32.22
CA ASP A 544 -0.68 -3.47 33.42
C ASP A 544 0.54 -2.55 33.26
N THR A 545 0.28 -1.25 33.24
CA THR A 545 1.34 -0.25 33.02
C THR A 545 2.25 -0.06 34.27
N SER A 546 1.79 -0.43 35.45
CA SER A 546 2.54 -0.22 36.71
C SER A 546 3.73 -1.17 36.78
N ASN A 547 3.55 -2.43 36.46
CA ASN A 547 4.59 -3.46 36.43
C ASN A 547 5.02 -3.86 35.03
N ARG A 548 4.37 -3.29 34.00
CA ARG A 548 4.64 -3.52 32.55
C ARG A 548 4.47 -4.97 32.13
N SER A 549 3.45 -5.62 32.64
CA SER A 549 3.13 -7.03 32.35
C SER A 549 1.91 -7.16 31.46
N LEU A 550 1.95 -8.16 30.60
CA LEU A 550 0.80 -8.60 29.82
C LEU A 550 -0.14 -9.39 30.73
N LEU A 551 -1.39 -8.93 30.89
CA LEU A 551 -2.40 -9.56 31.74
C LEU A 551 -3.22 -10.59 30.98
N VAL A 552 -3.80 -10.20 29.84
CA VAL A 552 -4.65 -11.05 29.03
C VAL A 552 -4.51 -10.72 27.56
N THR A 553 -4.68 -11.73 26.73
CA THR A 553 -4.74 -11.60 25.26
C THR A 553 -6.01 -12.29 24.76
N ARG A 554 -6.74 -11.60 23.87
CA ARG A 554 -7.92 -12.12 23.16
C ARG A 554 -7.64 -12.18 21.68
N ASN A 555 -7.90 -13.33 21.07
CA ASN A 555 -7.88 -13.47 19.63
C ASN A 555 -9.09 -12.76 19.03
N LEU A 556 -8.89 -12.07 17.92
CA LEU A 556 -9.94 -11.50 17.09
C LEU A 556 -10.34 -12.53 16.02
N PHE A 557 -11.57 -12.46 15.56
CA PHE A 557 -11.97 -13.27 14.42
C PHE A 557 -11.14 -12.87 13.19
N SER A 558 -10.53 -13.85 12.51
CA SER A 558 -9.79 -13.62 11.27
C SER A 558 -10.15 -14.67 10.21
N PRO A 559 -10.54 -14.24 9.00
CA PRO A 559 -10.68 -15.15 7.88
C PRO A 559 -9.35 -15.53 7.24
N GLU A 560 -8.24 -14.91 7.63
CA GLU A 560 -6.91 -15.17 7.08
C GLU A 560 -6.32 -16.45 7.65
N SER A 561 -5.73 -17.29 6.80
CA SER A 561 -5.06 -18.51 7.21
C SER A 561 -3.80 -18.25 8.05
N ALA A 562 -3.33 -19.26 8.76
CA ALA A 562 -2.06 -19.20 9.49
C ALA A 562 -0.89 -18.88 8.53
N ALA A 563 -0.88 -19.46 7.34
CA ALA A 563 0.17 -19.23 6.34
C ALA A 563 0.28 -17.75 5.92
N ILE A 564 -0.86 -17.04 5.78
CA ILE A 564 -0.86 -15.60 5.52
C ILE A 564 -0.23 -14.83 6.67
N ARG A 565 -0.58 -15.17 7.92
CA ARG A 565 -0.04 -14.49 9.11
C ARG A 565 1.46 -14.75 9.29
N ASP A 566 1.90 -15.98 9.07
CA ASP A 566 3.31 -16.38 9.19
C ASP A 566 4.17 -15.70 8.12
N GLY A 567 3.69 -15.64 6.88
CA GLY A 567 4.38 -14.91 5.80
C GLY A 567 4.39 -13.40 6.02
N ARG A 568 3.27 -12.84 6.49
CA ARG A 568 3.20 -11.41 6.87
C ARG A 568 4.25 -11.07 7.91
N ARG A 569 4.46 -11.93 8.90
CA ARG A 569 5.48 -11.72 9.93
C ARG A 569 6.88 -11.51 9.33
N VAL A 570 7.24 -12.23 8.28
CA VAL A 570 8.56 -12.09 7.64
C VAL A 570 8.74 -10.70 7.02
N LEU A 571 7.67 -10.13 6.45
CA LEU A 571 7.71 -8.78 5.88
C LEU A 571 8.05 -7.72 6.92
N TYR A 572 7.48 -7.80 8.13
CA TYR A 572 7.52 -6.73 9.12
C TYR A 572 8.43 -6.96 10.32
N ASP A 573 8.60 -8.19 10.79
CA ASP A 573 9.35 -8.49 12.01
C ASP A 573 10.84 -8.25 11.80
N ALA A 574 11.33 -7.11 12.27
CA ALA A 574 12.73 -6.70 12.15
C ALA A 574 13.68 -7.61 12.94
N SER A 575 13.20 -8.24 14.02
CA SER A 575 14.01 -9.19 14.79
C SER A 575 14.27 -10.47 14.01
N LEU A 576 13.32 -10.84 13.15
CA LEU A 576 13.42 -11.97 12.24
C LEU A 576 14.21 -11.63 10.98
N SER A 577 13.98 -10.46 10.40
CA SER A 577 14.45 -10.10 9.06
C SER A 577 15.80 -9.39 9.03
N SER A 578 16.24 -8.71 10.11
CA SER A 578 17.52 -7.98 10.13
C SER A 578 18.50 -8.42 11.20
N ALA A 579 19.77 -7.99 11.06
CA ALA A 579 20.82 -8.26 12.02
C ALA A 579 20.57 -7.60 13.38
N ASN A 580 20.17 -6.32 13.36
CA ASN A 580 20.10 -5.45 14.53
C ASN A 580 18.66 -5.22 15.05
N GLY A 581 17.64 -5.78 14.38
CA GLY A 581 16.25 -5.64 14.81
C GLY A 581 15.63 -4.27 14.56
N THR A 582 16.22 -3.42 13.71
CA THR A 582 15.75 -2.05 13.47
C THR A 582 15.00 -1.85 12.17
N VAL A 583 15.22 -2.71 11.18
CA VAL A 583 14.67 -2.61 9.83
C VAL A 583 14.13 -3.95 9.34
N SER A 584 13.24 -3.93 8.37
CA SER A 584 12.68 -5.10 7.69
C SER A 584 12.40 -4.77 6.22
N CYS A 585 11.89 -5.71 5.45
CA CYS A 585 11.45 -5.43 4.07
C CYS A 585 10.36 -4.32 4.04
N ALA A 586 9.54 -4.23 5.09
CA ALA A 586 8.51 -3.18 5.24
C ALA A 586 9.10 -1.78 5.51
N SER A 587 10.40 -1.62 5.69
CA SER A 587 11.04 -0.30 5.77
C SER A 587 10.99 0.46 4.44
N CYS A 588 10.98 -0.28 3.31
CA CYS A 588 10.77 0.25 1.95
C CYS A 588 9.41 -0.17 1.39
N HIS A 589 8.98 -1.41 1.62
CA HIS A 589 7.68 -1.93 1.19
C HIS A 589 6.60 -1.71 2.27
N VAL A 590 6.33 -0.42 2.55
CA VAL A 590 5.44 0.00 3.65
C VAL A 590 4.01 -0.52 3.41
N PHE A 591 3.52 -1.37 4.32
CA PHE A 591 2.24 -2.07 4.20
C PHE A 591 2.06 -2.82 2.87
N GLY A 592 3.14 -3.51 2.43
CA GLY A 592 3.13 -4.29 1.19
C GLY A 592 3.12 -3.46 -0.09
N ASP A 593 3.25 -2.15 0.03
CA ASP A 593 3.30 -1.22 -1.09
C ASP A 593 4.71 -0.63 -1.28
N MET A 594 4.85 0.60 -1.71
CA MET A 594 6.09 1.31 -1.98
C MET A 594 6.26 2.51 -1.05
N ASP A 595 7.51 2.93 -0.82
CA ASP A 595 7.87 4.13 -0.04
C ASP A 595 7.91 5.42 -0.88
N GLN A 596 7.66 5.32 -2.19
CA GLN A 596 7.71 6.41 -3.14
C GLN A 596 9.12 7.02 -3.34
N LEU A 597 10.16 6.29 -2.97
CA LEU A 597 11.56 6.66 -3.15
C LEU A 597 12.23 5.82 -4.24
N ALA A 598 13.39 6.24 -4.68
CA ALA A 598 14.35 5.41 -5.42
C ALA A 598 15.57 5.11 -4.57
N TRP A 599 16.19 3.96 -4.82
CA TRP A 599 17.34 3.43 -4.10
C TRP A 599 18.41 2.94 -5.07
N ASP A 600 19.68 3.26 -4.82
CA ASP A 600 20.81 2.67 -5.55
C ASP A 600 21.41 1.51 -4.76
N LEU A 601 20.74 0.35 -4.81
CA LEU A 601 21.10 -0.86 -4.08
C LEU A 601 22.01 -1.79 -4.94
N GLY A 602 22.99 -1.23 -5.61
CA GLY A 602 24.04 -2.02 -6.23
C GLY A 602 24.94 -2.68 -5.17
N ASN A 603 25.56 -3.81 -5.50
CA ASN A 603 26.55 -4.44 -4.62
C ASN A 603 27.94 -4.50 -5.31
N PRO A 604 28.87 -3.60 -4.97
CA PRO A 604 30.20 -3.59 -5.59
C PRO A 604 31.06 -4.84 -5.31
N ASP A 605 30.69 -5.60 -4.28
CA ASP A 605 31.40 -6.83 -3.90
C ASP A 605 30.97 -8.04 -4.73
N ASP A 606 29.92 -7.91 -5.54
CA ASP A 606 29.38 -8.96 -6.39
C ASP A 606 29.98 -8.95 -7.81
N ARG A 607 29.74 -10.05 -8.52
CA ARG A 607 30.16 -10.26 -9.91
C ARG A 607 28.98 -10.16 -10.85
N THR A 608 29.27 -9.91 -12.13
CA THR A 608 28.26 -9.94 -13.19
C THR A 608 27.66 -11.34 -13.33
N GLN A 609 26.35 -11.42 -13.59
CA GLN A 609 25.61 -12.67 -13.76
C GLN A 609 24.98 -12.75 -15.16
N LEU A 610 24.75 -13.94 -15.68
CA LEU A 610 24.07 -14.13 -16.96
C LEU A 610 22.62 -13.64 -16.86
N ASN A 611 22.12 -13.05 -17.94
CA ASN A 611 20.71 -12.68 -18.07
C ASN A 611 20.01 -13.70 -18.98
N PRO A 612 19.27 -14.66 -18.39
CA PRO A 612 18.58 -15.70 -19.15
C PRO A 612 17.20 -15.26 -19.65
N ASN A 613 16.74 -14.06 -19.32
CA ASN A 613 15.39 -13.62 -19.61
C ASN A 613 15.11 -13.56 -21.12
N ALA A 614 13.85 -13.75 -21.46
CA ALA A 614 13.35 -13.58 -22.82
C ALA A 614 13.14 -12.08 -23.13
N TYR A 615 13.42 -11.71 -24.36
CA TYR A 615 13.32 -10.34 -24.87
C TYR A 615 12.11 -10.18 -25.79
N LEU A 616 11.57 -8.99 -25.81
CA LEU A 616 10.60 -8.63 -26.82
C LEU A 616 11.22 -8.81 -28.23
N PRO A 617 10.54 -9.45 -29.18
CA PRO A 617 11.04 -9.57 -30.56
C PRO A 617 11.46 -8.20 -31.12
N LEU A 618 12.59 -8.17 -31.81
CA LEU A 618 13.24 -6.97 -32.35
C LEU A 618 13.81 -5.99 -31.30
N SER A 619 13.67 -6.24 -30.00
CA SER A 619 14.35 -5.44 -28.99
C SER A 619 15.86 -5.71 -28.99
N PRO A 620 16.71 -4.68 -29.03
CA PRO A 620 18.15 -4.88 -28.88
C PRO A 620 18.46 -5.50 -27.53
N ARG A 621 19.31 -6.53 -27.53
CA ARG A 621 19.80 -7.16 -26.30
C ARG A 621 21.08 -6.48 -25.84
N THR A 622 20.94 -5.44 -25.04
CA THR A 622 22.08 -4.65 -24.53
C THR A 622 22.59 -5.14 -23.18
N THR A 623 21.80 -5.93 -22.45
CA THR A 623 22.15 -6.47 -21.13
C THR A 623 22.28 -8.00 -21.17
N PRO A 624 23.34 -8.57 -21.78
CA PRO A 624 23.52 -10.03 -21.80
C PRO A 624 23.92 -10.59 -20.42
N ARG A 625 24.43 -9.73 -19.54
CA ARG A 625 24.78 -10.02 -18.15
C ARG A 625 24.24 -8.92 -17.25
N PHE A 626 23.68 -9.30 -16.11
CA PHE A 626 23.33 -8.35 -15.06
C PHE A 626 24.58 -7.82 -14.39
N HIS A 627 24.72 -6.51 -14.34
CA HIS A 627 25.78 -5.84 -13.59
C HIS A 627 25.34 -5.62 -12.14
N PRO A 628 26.18 -5.89 -11.11
CA PRO A 628 25.78 -5.71 -9.72
C PRO A 628 25.61 -4.23 -9.31
N LEU A 629 26.21 -3.29 -10.03
CA LEU A 629 25.98 -1.85 -9.86
C LEU A 629 24.79 -1.42 -10.72
N LYS A 630 23.63 -1.34 -10.11
CA LYS A 630 22.32 -1.23 -10.81
C LYS A 630 21.91 0.21 -11.08
N GLY A 631 22.40 1.16 -10.28
CA GLY A 631 21.89 2.52 -10.23
C GLY A 631 20.54 2.66 -9.49
N PRO A 632 20.02 3.89 -9.43
CA PRO A 632 18.75 4.17 -8.77
C PRO A 632 17.58 3.43 -9.40
N MET A 633 16.73 2.84 -8.55
CA MET A 633 15.48 2.21 -8.93
C MET A 633 14.40 2.55 -7.91
N THR A 634 13.21 2.95 -8.38
CA THR A 634 12.06 3.21 -7.50
C THR A 634 11.58 1.91 -6.87
N THR A 635 11.22 1.97 -5.60
CA THR A 635 10.59 0.85 -4.91
C THR A 635 9.32 0.41 -5.65
N GLN A 636 9.18 -0.88 -5.93
CA GLN A 636 8.00 -1.45 -6.56
C GLN A 636 7.05 -1.97 -5.48
N THR A 637 5.73 -1.86 -5.72
CA THR A 637 4.74 -2.47 -4.85
C THR A 637 4.87 -4.00 -4.85
N LEU A 638 4.63 -4.63 -3.70
CA LEU A 638 4.50 -6.10 -3.61
C LEU A 638 3.11 -6.59 -3.99
N ARG A 639 2.19 -5.69 -4.26
CA ARG A 639 0.82 -6.06 -4.65
C ARG A 639 0.77 -6.47 -6.11
N GLY A 640 0.00 -7.51 -6.39
CA GLY A 640 -0.26 -7.97 -7.75
C GLY A 640 0.95 -8.53 -8.49
N MET A 641 1.91 -9.15 -7.82
CA MET A 641 3.11 -9.72 -8.47
C MET A 641 2.83 -10.95 -9.32
N LYS A 642 1.77 -11.68 -9.01
CA LYS A 642 1.40 -12.90 -9.73
C LYS A 642 1.11 -12.61 -11.21
N GLY A 643 1.65 -13.42 -12.11
CA GLY A 643 1.44 -13.29 -13.55
C GLY A 643 2.28 -12.20 -14.25
N ASN A 644 3.25 -11.59 -13.56
CA ASN A 644 4.06 -10.49 -14.10
C ASN A 644 5.48 -10.91 -14.58
N GLY A 645 5.81 -12.20 -14.51
CA GLY A 645 7.10 -12.72 -14.95
C GLY A 645 8.25 -12.46 -13.98
N PRO A 646 9.50 -12.36 -14.46
CA PRO A 646 10.67 -12.11 -13.62
C PRO A 646 10.49 -10.88 -12.76
N MET A 647 11.11 -10.85 -11.57
CA MET A 647 10.91 -9.74 -10.62
C MET A 647 12.04 -8.74 -10.66
N HIS A 648 11.85 -7.61 -9.99
CA HIS A 648 12.69 -6.42 -10.03
C HIS A 648 12.60 -5.68 -11.38
N TRP A 649 13.02 -4.41 -11.42
CA TRP A 649 12.99 -3.60 -12.65
C TRP A 649 13.75 -4.25 -13.82
N ARG A 650 14.89 -4.87 -13.53
CA ARG A 650 15.74 -5.52 -14.53
C ARG A 650 15.39 -6.98 -14.80
N GLY A 651 14.41 -7.55 -14.09
CA GLY A 651 14.14 -8.97 -14.16
C GLY A 651 15.31 -9.84 -13.65
N ASP A 652 16.17 -9.30 -12.80
CA ASP A 652 17.35 -9.99 -12.27
C ASP A 652 17.02 -10.98 -11.14
N ARG A 653 15.75 -11.10 -10.79
CA ARG A 653 15.16 -12.25 -10.10
C ARG A 653 14.42 -13.07 -11.15
N THR A 654 15.13 -14.01 -11.72
CA THR A 654 14.77 -14.61 -13.01
C THR A 654 13.74 -15.72 -12.91
N GLY A 655 13.66 -16.41 -11.77
CA GLY A 655 12.81 -17.57 -11.57
C GLY A 655 13.13 -18.74 -12.50
N THR A 656 14.37 -18.80 -13.05
CA THR A 656 14.74 -19.85 -14.02
C THR A 656 14.94 -21.20 -13.36
N THR A 657 15.31 -21.23 -12.09
CA THR A 657 15.38 -22.47 -11.29
C THR A 657 14.07 -22.62 -10.51
N ARG A 658 13.25 -23.58 -10.90
CA ARG A 658 11.95 -23.84 -10.30
C ARG A 658 11.93 -25.22 -9.65
N ASP A 659 11.43 -25.27 -8.43
CA ASP A 659 11.30 -26.49 -7.67
C ASP A 659 9.91 -27.11 -7.80
N VAL A 660 9.78 -28.39 -7.45
CA VAL A 660 8.49 -29.04 -7.26
C VAL A 660 8.01 -28.77 -5.83
N VAL A 661 6.96 -28.00 -5.68
CA VAL A 661 6.36 -27.64 -4.40
C VAL A 661 4.98 -28.27 -4.31
N ARG A 662 4.74 -29.03 -3.23
CA ARG A 662 3.42 -29.68 -2.98
C ARG A 662 2.94 -30.55 -4.16
N GLY A 663 3.86 -31.17 -4.91
CA GLY A 663 3.52 -32.02 -6.06
C GLY A 663 3.23 -31.25 -7.37
N GLN A 664 3.40 -29.93 -7.37
CA GLN A 664 3.28 -29.08 -8.55
C GLN A 664 4.58 -28.34 -8.79
N THR A 665 4.88 -28.05 -10.05
CA THR A 665 6.01 -27.21 -10.41
C THR A 665 5.73 -25.79 -9.90
N GLU A 666 6.69 -25.20 -9.20
CA GLU A 666 6.66 -23.81 -8.75
C GLU A 666 6.45 -22.85 -9.93
N THR A 667 5.68 -21.79 -9.74
CA THR A 667 5.52 -20.77 -10.75
C THR A 667 6.80 -19.96 -10.92
N LEU A 668 6.96 -19.29 -12.06
CA LEU A 668 8.12 -18.43 -12.31
C LEU A 668 8.21 -17.30 -11.28
N GLU A 669 7.08 -16.72 -10.91
CA GLU A 669 7.02 -15.64 -9.95
C GLU A 669 7.37 -16.09 -8.51
N GLU A 670 6.93 -17.27 -8.10
CA GLU A 670 7.31 -17.85 -6.80
C GLU A 670 8.82 -18.12 -6.72
N ALA A 671 9.38 -18.72 -7.75
CA ALA A 671 10.82 -18.95 -7.84
C ALA A 671 11.59 -17.62 -7.87
N ALA A 672 11.14 -16.64 -8.68
CA ALA A 672 11.76 -15.32 -8.74
C ALA A 672 11.71 -14.58 -7.40
N PHE A 673 10.61 -14.71 -6.65
CA PHE A 673 10.49 -14.11 -5.31
C PHE A 673 11.48 -14.73 -4.32
N LYS A 674 11.67 -16.05 -4.36
CA LYS A 674 12.66 -16.73 -3.50
C LYS A 674 14.09 -16.26 -3.75
N GLU A 675 14.40 -15.80 -4.96
CA GLU A 675 15.73 -15.24 -5.29
C GLU A 675 16.02 -13.92 -4.57
N PHE A 676 15.06 -13.33 -3.82
CA PHE A 676 15.32 -12.23 -2.88
C PHE A 676 15.92 -12.68 -1.54
N ASN A 677 15.98 -13.98 -1.24
CA ASN A 677 16.50 -14.47 0.04
C ASN A 677 17.92 -13.96 0.39
N PRO A 678 18.89 -13.81 -0.55
CA PRO A 678 20.17 -13.19 -0.26
C PRO A 678 20.11 -11.75 0.26
N ALA A 679 19.03 -10.98 -0.04
CA ALA A 679 18.88 -9.61 0.44
C ALA A 679 18.72 -9.51 1.98
N PHE A 680 18.30 -10.58 2.64
CA PHE A 680 18.31 -10.64 4.12
C PHE A 680 19.74 -10.53 4.67
N VAL A 681 20.75 -10.94 3.88
CA VAL A 681 22.16 -10.81 4.22
C VAL A 681 22.75 -9.51 3.69
N SER A 682 22.60 -9.25 2.38
CA SER A 682 23.28 -8.13 1.72
C SER A 682 22.69 -6.77 2.07
N LEU A 683 21.36 -6.70 2.28
CA LEU A 683 20.65 -5.46 2.57
C LEU A 683 20.25 -5.33 4.04
N LEU A 684 19.65 -6.38 4.63
CA LEU A 684 19.18 -6.34 6.02
C LEU A 684 20.22 -6.78 7.05
N GLY A 685 21.39 -7.21 6.60
CA GLY A 685 22.58 -7.43 7.43
C GLY A 685 22.62 -8.75 8.18
N ARG A 686 21.67 -9.69 8.00
CA ARG A 686 21.71 -11.00 8.66
C ARG A 686 23.01 -11.75 8.38
N GLU A 687 23.36 -12.66 9.26
CA GLU A 687 24.50 -13.56 9.07
C GLU A 687 24.23 -14.64 8.00
N ALA A 688 22.96 -15.03 7.88
CA ALA A 688 22.52 -16.07 6.95
C ALA A 688 21.14 -15.71 6.33
N PRO A 689 20.85 -16.25 5.14
CA PRO A 689 19.52 -16.16 4.53
C PRO A 689 18.43 -16.77 5.44
N LEU A 690 17.17 -16.55 5.11
CA LEU A 690 16.06 -17.24 5.77
C LEU A 690 16.09 -18.73 5.45
N GLY A 691 15.61 -19.53 6.40
CA GLY A 691 15.36 -20.96 6.14
C GLY A 691 14.27 -21.16 5.08
N ALA A 692 14.32 -22.28 4.36
CA ALA A 692 13.42 -22.58 3.26
C ALA A 692 11.93 -22.45 3.63
N ALA A 693 11.52 -22.93 4.81
CA ALA A 693 10.13 -22.84 5.28
C ALA A 693 9.68 -21.38 5.50
N GLN A 694 10.53 -20.53 6.08
CA GLN A 694 10.23 -19.12 6.28
C GLN A 694 10.14 -18.37 4.94
N MET A 695 11.05 -18.67 4.01
CA MET A 695 11.01 -18.04 2.69
C MET A 695 9.80 -18.52 1.89
N GLN A 696 9.37 -19.79 2.04
CA GLN A 696 8.14 -20.28 1.43
C GLN A 696 6.90 -19.57 2.00
N ALA A 697 6.78 -19.45 3.33
CA ALA A 697 5.67 -18.74 3.95
C ALA A 697 5.62 -17.27 3.48
N PHE A 698 6.77 -16.62 3.36
CA PHE A 698 6.85 -15.27 2.83
C PHE A 698 6.41 -15.18 1.35
N THR A 699 6.81 -16.15 0.54
CA THR A 699 6.40 -16.25 -0.88
C THR A 699 4.89 -16.46 -0.99
N ASP A 700 4.34 -17.40 -0.21
CA ASP A 700 2.90 -17.71 -0.19
C ASP A 700 2.06 -16.47 0.18
N PHE A 701 2.51 -15.69 1.14
CA PHE A 701 1.87 -14.42 1.52
C PHE A 701 2.00 -13.38 0.42
N ALA A 702 3.21 -13.13 -0.07
CA ALA A 702 3.49 -12.07 -1.03
C ALA A 702 2.76 -12.26 -2.37
N MET A 703 2.61 -13.51 -2.82
CA MET A 703 1.87 -13.85 -4.03
C MET A 703 0.34 -13.66 -3.90
N GLN A 704 -0.17 -13.45 -2.69
CA GLN A 704 -1.60 -13.20 -2.44
C GLN A 704 -1.95 -11.72 -2.29
N LEU A 705 -0.95 -10.83 -2.21
CA LEU A 705 -1.19 -9.39 -2.06
C LEU A 705 -1.92 -8.84 -3.29
N ALA A 706 -3.15 -8.38 -3.09
CA ALA A 706 -4.02 -7.87 -4.15
C ALA A 706 -3.83 -6.37 -4.34
N MET A 707 -3.92 -5.94 -5.61
CA MET A 707 -4.09 -4.53 -5.94
C MET A 707 -5.48 -4.07 -5.51
N PRO A 708 -5.62 -2.86 -4.91
CA PRO A 708 -6.95 -2.27 -4.73
C PRO A 708 -7.61 -1.96 -6.09
N PRO A 709 -8.93 -1.79 -6.12
CA PRO A 709 -9.61 -1.29 -7.31
C PRO A 709 -9.04 0.05 -7.77
N ASN A 710 -9.04 0.32 -9.09
CA ASN A 710 -8.60 1.61 -9.60
C ASN A 710 -9.68 2.68 -9.31
N PRO A 711 -9.44 3.71 -8.47
CA PRO A 711 -10.43 4.69 -8.06
C PRO A 711 -10.75 5.71 -9.16
N VAL A 712 -9.92 5.80 -10.19
CA VAL A 712 -10.11 6.72 -11.33
C VAL A 712 -11.18 6.21 -12.29
N ARG A 713 -11.25 4.89 -12.45
CA ARG A 713 -12.17 4.27 -13.38
C ARG A 713 -13.61 4.28 -12.87
N ALA A 714 -14.58 4.49 -13.77
CA ALA A 714 -16.01 4.51 -13.41
C ALA A 714 -16.46 3.21 -12.73
N LEU A 715 -17.39 3.29 -11.78
CA LEU A 715 -17.82 2.14 -10.97
C LEU A 715 -18.49 1.04 -11.78
N ASP A 716 -19.13 1.38 -12.89
CA ASP A 716 -19.69 0.44 -13.87
C ASP A 716 -18.62 -0.15 -14.81
N ASN A 717 -17.34 0.16 -14.54
CA ASN A 717 -16.19 -0.22 -15.35
C ASN A 717 -16.19 0.39 -16.75
N SER A 718 -17.05 1.36 -17.04
CA SER A 718 -17.03 2.08 -18.33
C SER A 718 -15.80 2.98 -18.47
N LEU A 719 -15.54 3.41 -19.67
CA LEU A 719 -14.51 4.39 -20.02
C LEU A 719 -15.20 5.66 -20.52
N THR A 720 -14.68 6.81 -20.14
CA THR A 720 -15.03 8.08 -20.76
C THR A 720 -14.65 8.09 -22.26
N ALA A 721 -15.19 9.02 -23.02
CA ALA A 721 -14.83 9.14 -24.44
C ALA A 721 -13.32 9.33 -24.66
N ALA A 722 -12.64 10.09 -23.80
CA ALA A 722 -11.21 10.31 -23.87
C ALA A 722 -10.42 9.03 -23.54
N GLU A 723 -10.81 8.31 -22.50
CA GLU A 723 -10.19 7.04 -22.11
C GLU A 723 -10.42 5.95 -23.15
N SER A 724 -11.60 5.90 -23.78
CA SER A 724 -11.90 4.96 -24.84
C SER A 724 -11.04 5.23 -26.08
N ALA A 725 -10.93 6.49 -26.50
CA ALA A 725 -10.04 6.88 -27.58
C ALA A 725 -8.57 6.57 -27.26
N GLY A 726 -8.16 6.82 -26.04
CA GLY A 726 -6.81 6.45 -25.54
C GLY A 726 -6.57 4.95 -25.57
N ARG A 727 -7.57 4.15 -25.18
CA ARG A 727 -7.51 2.68 -25.26
C ARG A 727 -7.36 2.20 -26.71
N ASP A 728 -8.10 2.80 -27.65
CA ASP A 728 -8.01 2.42 -29.05
C ASP A 728 -6.61 2.69 -29.62
N ILE A 729 -6.00 3.81 -29.26
CA ILE A 729 -4.59 4.11 -29.62
C ILE A 729 -3.66 3.09 -28.94
N TYR A 730 -3.82 2.86 -27.66
CA TYR A 730 -3.02 1.92 -26.88
C TYR A 730 -3.02 0.51 -27.47
N MET A 731 -4.18 0.01 -27.90
CA MET A 731 -4.36 -1.35 -28.41
C MET A 731 -3.91 -1.48 -29.86
N ASN A 732 -4.19 -0.49 -30.70
CA ASN A 732 -4.21 -0.69 -32.13
C ASN A 732 -3.24 0.21 -32.92
N PHE A 733 -2.83 1.36 -32.37
CA PHE A 733 -2.00 2.28 -33.14
C PHE A 733 -0.50 2.03 -32.87
N PRO A 734 0.33 1.87 -33.90
CA PRO A 734 1.76 1.62 -33.77
C PRO A 734 2.49 2.93 -33.40
N ILE A 735 2.49 3.30 -32.13
CA ILE A 735 3.15 4.51 -31.64
C ILE A 735 4.66 4.37 -31.46
N THR A 736 5.21 3.19 -31.68
CA THR A 736 6.65 2.93 -31.68
C THR A 736 7.04 2.05 -32.86
N LEU A 737 8.32 1.95 -33.19
CA LEU A 737 8.84 1.00 -34.17
C LEU A 737 8.54 -0.47 -33.81
N LEU A 738 8.29 -0.76 -32.53
CA LEU A 738 7.92 -2.09 -32.02
C LEU A 738 6.40 -2.33 -32.03
N GLY A 739 5.60 -1.33 -32.43
CA GLY A 739 4.15 -1.42 -32.58
C GLY A 739 3.37 -0.61 -31.56
N SER A 740 2.17 -1.10 -31.21
CA SER A 740 1.29 -0.45 -30.22
C SER A 740 1.79 -0.64 -28.77
N CYS A 741 1.22 0.10 -27.83
CA CYS A 741 1.52 -0.08 -26.40
C CYS A 741 1.25 -1.52 -25.96
N ASP A 742 0.16 -2.13 -26.43
CA ASP A 742 -0.23 -3.51 -26.09
C ASP A 742 0.80 -4.57 -26.52
N ASN A 743 1.65 -4.28 -27.49
CA ASN A 743 2.72 -5.22 -27.88
C ASN A 743 3.72 -5.45 -26.75
N CYS A 744 4.01 -4.39 -25.97
CA CYS A 744 4.88 -4.42 -24.80
C CYS A 744 4.07 -4.55 -23.52
N HIS A 745 3.18 -3.61 -23.26
CA HIS A 745 2.36 -3.51 -22.08
C HIS A 745 1.02 -4.23 -22.29
N ARG A 746 1.08 -5.55 -22.39
CA ARG A 746 -0.06 -6.39 -22.75
C ARG A 746 -1.22 -6.30 -21.75
N LEU A 747 -2.42 -6.01 -22.28
CA LEU A 747 -3.65 -5.97 -21.49
C LEU A 747 -4.57 -7.13 -21.86
N ARG A 748 -4.55 -8.19 -21.04
CA ARG A 748 -5.42 -9.38 -21.17
C ARG A 748 -5.91 -9.77 -19.78
N PRO A 749 -6.93 -9.10 -19.22
CA PRO A 749 -7.40 -9.34 -17.83
C PRO A 749 -7.80 -10.79 -17.57
N ALA A 750 -8.40 -11.45 -18.56
CA ALA A 750 -8.77 -12.87 -18.46
C ALA A 750 -7.56 -13.82 -18.30
N ALA A 751 -6.37 -13.37 -18.73
CA ALA A 751 -5.11 -14.10 -18.57
C ALA A 751 -4.24 -13.53 -17.41
N GLY A 752 -4.76 -12.63 -16.59
CA GLY A 752 -4.01 -11.97 -15.52
C GLY A 752 -2.93 -11.00 -16.00
N GLN A 753 -2.97 -10.56 -17.27
CA GLN A 753 -2.00 -9.62 -17.83
C GLN A 753 -2.54 -8.19 -17.77
N PHE A 754 -1.85 -7.36 -17.00
CA PHE A 754 -2.25 -5.98 -16.75
C PHE A 754 -1.10 -5.00 -17.06
N GLY A 755 -0.78 -4.86 -18.34
CA GLY A 755 0.24 -3.94 -18.84
C GLY A 755 1.64 -4.55 -18.90
N THR A 756 1.80 -5.88 -18.82
CA THR A 756 3.08 -6.57 -19.02
C THR A 756 2.90 -7.91 -19.72
N ASN A 757 3.94 -8.36 -20.37
CA ASN A 757 4.07 -9.72 -20.89
C ASN A 757 5.27 -10.46 -20.27
N GLY A 758 5.93 -9.88 -19.25
CA GLY A 758 7.09 -10.45 -18.57
C GLY A 758 8.39 -10.44 -19.37
N LEU A 759 8.41 -9.87 -20.57
CA LEU A 759 9.59 -9.80 -21.42
C LEU A 759 10.48 -8.61 -21.08
N MET A 760 11.74 -8.69 -21.52
CA MET A 760 12.70 -7.59 -21.43
C MET A 760 12.63 -6.69 -22.65
N THR A 761 12.81 -5.38 -22.46
CA THR A 761 12.97 -4.38 -23.52
C THR A 761 13.87 -3.24 -23.02
N PHE A 762 14.17 -2.29 -23.85
CA PHE A 762 14.85 -1.05 -23.46
C PHE A 762 13.83 -0.01 -22.97
N GLU A 763 14.27 0.90 -22.13
CA GLU A 763 13.48 2.04 -21.66
C GLU A 763 14.01 3.31 -22.36
N GLY A 764 13.31 3.79 -23.40
CA GLY A 764 13.53 5.09 -24.07
C GLY A 764 14.95 5.47 -24.47
N GLY A 765 15.11 6.56 -25.20
CA GLY A 765 16.33 7.32 -25.42
C GLY A 765 17.62 6.55 -25.75
N ARG A 766 18.62 6.62 -24.86
CA ARG A 766 19.91 5.93 -25.05
C ARG A 766 19.86 4.54 -24.42
N ILE A 767 19.91 3.51 -25.24
CA ILE A 767 19.87 2.12 -24.82
C ILE A 767 21.16 1.76 -24.08
N THR A 768 21.12 1.68 -22.76
CA THR A 768 22.26 1.23 -21.92
C THR A 768 21.95 -0.06 -21.17
N GLU A 769 20.71 -0.28 -20.78
CA GLU A 769 20.23 -1.47 -20.09
C GLU A 769 18.87 -1.91 -20.60
N ASN A 770 18.55 -3.18 -20.41
CA ASN A 770 17.23 -3.73 -20.65
C ASN A 770 16.51 -3.90 -19.31
N PHE A 771 15.22 -3.60 -19.33
CA PHE A 771 14.33 -3.71 -18.18
C PHE A 771 13.18 -4.65 -18.50
N LYS A 772 12.59 -5.22 -17.45
CA LYS A 772 11.31 -5.89 -17.57
C LYS A 772 10.24 -4.86 -17.92
N ILE A 773 9.35 -5.19 -18.83
CA ILE A 773 8.17 -4.38 -19.13
C ILE A 773 7.28 -4.36 -17.88
N PRO A 774 7.11 -3.21 -17.20
CA PRO A 774 6.37 -3.13 -15.96
C PRO A 774 4.85 -3.17 -16.17
N GLN A 775 4.12 -3.67 -15.18
CA GLN A 775 2.66 -3.58 -15.13
C GLN A 775 2.18 -2.13 -14.93
N LEU A 776 0.93 -1.81 -15.31
CA LEU A 776 0.41 -0.44 -15.34
C LEU A 776 -0.80 -0.18 -14.41
N ARG A 777 -1.15 -1.11 -13.50
CA ARG A 777 -2.37 -1.03 -12.68
C ARG A 777 -2.47 0.17 -11.74
N ASN A 778 -1.35 0.67 -11.23
CA ASN A 778 -1.31 1.71 -10.21
C ASN A 778 -0.64 3.02 -10.68
N MET A 779 -0.74 3.34 -11.96
CA MET A 779 -0.13 4.55 -12.51
C MET A 779 -0.69 5.83 -11.87
N TYR A 780 -1.95 5.82 -11.46
CA TYR A 780 -2.58 6.95 -10.76
C TYR A 780 -1.91 7.30 -9.42
N THR A 781 -1.24 6.35 -8.77
CA THR A 781 -0.52 6.61 -7.50
C THR A 781 0.75 7.41 -7.70
N LYS A 782 1.33 7.42 -8.90
CA LYS A 782 2.54 8.18 -9.25
C LYS A 782 2.23 9.54 -9.85
N ALA A 783 1.03 9.76 -10.37
CA ALA A 783 0.65 11.02 -10.98
C ALA A 783 0.64 12.17 -9.96
N GLY A 784 1.19 13.31 -10.31
CA GLY A 784 1.22 14.50 -9.47
C GLY A 784 2.26 14.51 -8.34
N MET A 785 3.13 13.52 -8.29
CA MET A 785 4.16 13.43 -7.24
C MET A 785 5.44 14.16 -7.59
N PHE A 786 5.81 14.17 -8.85
CA PHE A 786 6.97 14.82 -9.41
C PHE A 786 6.53 15.68 -10.59
N GLY A 787 7.20 16.82 -10.84
CA GLY A 787 6.76 17.77 -11.86
C GLY A 787 5.46 18.50 -11.53
N PHE A 788 5.06 18.48 -10.27
CA PHE A 788 3.84 19.07 -9.75
C PHE A 788 4.06 20.54 -9.41
N SER A 789 4.27 21.36 -10.43
CA SER A 789 4.60 22.79 -10.28
C SER A 789 3.33 23.63 -10.26
N ALA A 790 3.31 24.66 -9.39
CA ALA A 790 2.20 25.61 -9.31
C ALA A 790 2.04 26.45 -10.59
N ASP A 791 3.09 26.62 -11.35
CA ASP A 791 3.08 27.37 -12.63
C ASP A 791 2.81 26.48 -13.85
N GLY A 792 2.61 25.19 -13.65
CA GLY A 792 2.36 24.21 -14.71
C GLY A 792 3.59 23.80 -15.51
N SER A 793 4.79 24.28 -15.16
CA SER A 793 6.04 23.84 -15.78
C SER A 793 6.48 22.49 -15.21
N THR A 794 7.05 21.62 -16.04
CA THR A 794 7.62 20.36 -15.58
C THR A 794 9.03 20.56 -15.03
N GLY A 795 9.37 19.82 -13.98
CA GLY A 795 10.69 19.84 -13.36
C GLY A 795 11.11 21.17 -12.76
N THR A 796 10.15 22.06 -12.44
CA THR A 796 10.40 23.39 -11.84
C THR A 796 9.43 23.67 -10.69
N GLY A 797 9.68 24.73 -9.91
CA GLY A 797 8.83 25.18 -8.83
C GLY A 797 8.85 24.24 -7.60
N ALA A 798 7.83 24.33 -6.76
CA ALA A 798 7.70 23.46 -5.60
C ALA A 798 7.06 22.12 -6.00
N GLN A 799 7.70 21.02 -5.64
CA GLN A 799 7.25 19.67 -5.92
C GLN A 799 6.85 18.97 -4.62
N ILE A 800 5.91 18.02 -4.69
CA ILE A 800 5.48 17.23 -3.53
C ILE A 800 6.53 16.18 -3.22
N ARG A 801 7.03 15.47 -4.23
CA ARG A 801 8.06 14.43 -4.10
C ARG A 801 9.10 14.53 -5.20
N GLY A 802 10.28 13.93 -4.97
CA GLY A 802 11.42 14.00 -5.87
C GLY A 802 11.52 12.85 -6.88
N PHE A 803 10.56 11.92 -6.93
CA PHE A 803 10.59 10.77 -7.83
C PHE A 803 9.26 10.61 -8.56
N GLY A 804 9.33 10.34 -9.85
CA GLY A 804 8.20 10.17 -10.74
C GLY A 804 8.17 8.81 -11.45
N PHE A 805 8.10 8.87 -12.77
CA PHE A 805 8.02 7.72 -13.66
C PHE A 805 9.39 7.21 -14.10
N SER A 806 9.43 6.15 -14.88
CA SER A 806 10.59 5.34 -15.26
C SER A 806 11.14 4.51 -14.10
N HIS A 807 12.10 3.62 -14.40
CA HIS A 807 12.68 2.74 -13.38
C HIS A 807 13.38 3.50 -12.25
N ASP A 808 13.99 4.63 -12.57
CA ASP A 808 14.76 5.46 -11.63
C ASP A 808 13.94 6.64 -11.04
N GLY A 809 12.72 6.86 -11.53
CA GLY A 809 11.88 7.98 -11.10
C GLY A 809 12.25 9.34 -11.68
N ALA A 810 13.09 9.39 -12.72
CA ALA A 810 13.62 10.63 -13.27
C ALA A 810 12.63 11.39 -14.17
N VAL A 811 11.54 10.78 -14.59
CA VAL A 811 10.54 11.41 -15.46
C VAL A 811 9.38 11.92 -14.63
N ASP A 812 9.12 13.21 -14.71
CA ASP A 812 8.19 13.93 -13.85
C ASP A 812 6.70 13.68 -14.16
N THR A 813 6.32 13.61 -15.43
CA THR A 813 4.94 13.44 -15.86
C THR A 813 4.81 12.41 -16.97
N LEU A 814 3.64 11.80 -17.10
CA LEU A 814 3.33 10.94 -18.25
C LEU A 814 3.35 11.69 -19.59
N ASP A 815 2.98 12.98 -19.60
CA ASP A 815 3.09 13.77 -20.83
C ASP A 815 4.55 13.93 -21.25
N ASN A 816 5.45 14.18 -20.30
CA ASN A 816 6.89 14.27 -20.58
C ASN A 816 7.47 12.91 -20.98
N PHE A 817 7.06 11.83 -20.34
CA PHE A 817 7.41 10.46 -20.75
C PHE A 817 7.05 10.20 -22.22
N PHE A 818 5.83 10.56 -22.61
CA PHE A 818 5.35 10.35 -24.00
C PHE A 818 5.85 11.38 -25.01
N ARG A 819 6.66 12.36 -24.61
CA ARG A 819 7.41 13.25 -25.52
C ARG A 819 8.73 12.68 -25.99
N ASP A 820 9.17 11.53 -25.43
CA ASP A 820 10.36 10.86 -25.93
C ASP A 820 10.17 10.58 -27.46
N PRO A 821 11.18 10.89 -28.29
CA PRO A 821 11.10 10.68 -29.75
C PRO A 821 10.80 9.25 -30.20
N VAL A 822 10.91 8.27 -29.32
CA VAL A 822 10.52 6.89 -29.60
C VAL A 822 9.01 6.76 -29.84
N PHE A 823 8.21 7.71 -29.34
CA PHE A 823 6.75 7.68 -29.46
C PHE A 823 6.25 8.55 -30.62
N LEU A 824 5.55 7.93 -31.56
CA LEU A 824 5.01 8.54 -32.76
C LEU A 824 3.48 8.64 -32.68
N PHE A 825 2.97 9.60 -31.91
CA PHE A 825 1.54 9.80 -31.78
C PHE A 825 0.87 10.33 -33.05
N PRO A 826 -0.35 9.86 -33.37
CA PRO A 826 -1.09 10.40 -34.53
C PRO A 826 -1.52 11.85 -34.25
N PRO A 827 -1.63 12.68 -35.32
CA PRO A 827 -2.11 14.04 -35.19
C PRO A 827 -3.57 14.14 -34.75
N PRO A 828 -3.95 15.10 -33.89
CA PRO A 828 -3.09 16.06 -33.20
C PRO A 828 -2.36 15.39 -32.02
N ALA A 829 -1.03 15.32 -32.06
CA ALA A 829 -0.22 14.52 -31.14
C ALA A 829 -0.41 14.88 -29.65
N ALA A 830 -0.69 16.14 -29.34
CA ALA A 830 -0.95 16.56 -27.96
C ALA A 830 -2.29 16.00 -27.42
N ASP A 831 -3.32 15.94 -28.25
CA ASP A 831 -4.64 15.42 -27.87
C ASP A 831 -4.59 13.91 -27.69
N THR A 832 -3.99 13.22 -28.65
CA THR A 832 -3.85 11.76 -28.60
C THR A 832 -2.97 11.30 -27.46
N ARG A 833 -1.92 12.04 -27.07
CA ARG A 833 -1.18 11.78 -25.81
C ARG A 833 -2.07 11.93 -24.60
N ARG A 834 -2.85 13.02 -24.49
CA ARG A 834 -3.77 13.20 -23.35
C ARG A 834 -4.79 12.08 -23.24
N GLN A 835 -5.31 11.59 -24.36
CA GLN A 835 -6.23 10.44 -24.37
C GLN A 835 -5.55 9.16 -23.87
N VAL A 836 -4.32 8.85 -24.32
CA VAL A 836 -3.57 7.69 -23.81
C VAL A 836 -3.26 7.84 -22.34
N ILE A 837 -2.87 9.03 -21.85
CA ILE A 837 -2.65 9.31 -20.42
C ILE A 837 -3.92 9.05 -19.62
N ALA A 838 -5.08 9.55 -20.07
CA ALA A 838 -6.36 9.32 -19.40
C ALA A 838 -6.66 7.82 -19.27
N PHE A 839 -6.46 7.05 -20.35
CA PHE A 839 -6.64 5.60 -20.32
C PHE A 839 -5.67 4.90 -19.37
N VAL A 840 -4.39 5.27 -19.37
CA VAL A 840 -3.36 4.68 -18.51
C VAL A 840 -3.62 4.97 -17.03
N LEU A 841 -4.17 6.13 -16.69
CA LEU A 841 -4.58 6.45 -15.32
C LEU A 841 -5.81 5.63 -14.88
N ALA A 842 -6.75 5.37 -15.79
CA ALA A 842 -7.93 4.53 -15.61
C ALA A 842 -7.70 3.06 -15.98
N PHE A 843 -6.45 2.58 -15.89
CA PHE A 843 -6.07 1.24 -16.36
C PHE A 843 -6.81 0.14 -15.63
N ASP A 844 -7.11 -0.96 -16.31
CA ASP A 844 -7.79 -2.10 -15.71
C ASP A 844 -6.94 -2.78 -14.61
N SER A 845 -7.59 -3.37 -13.62
CA SER A 845 -6.96 -4.01 -12.48
C SER A 845 -7.59 -5.39 -12.21
N ASP A 846 -7.01 -6.15 -11.28
CA ASP A 846 -7.52 -7.47 -10.88
C ASP A 846 -8.95 -7.39 -10.38
N LEU A 847 -9.26 -6.33 -9.62
CA LEU A 847 -10.58 -6.06 -9.07
C LEU A 847 -11.25 -4.91 -9.82
N LEU A 848 -12.55 -5.04 -10.05
CA LEU A 848 -13.32 -3.97 -10.69
C LEU A 848 -13.59 -2.81 -9.74
N PRO A 849 -13.81 -1.59 -10.23
CA PRO A 849 -13.93 -0.38 -9.41
C PRO A 849 -15.05 -0.41 -8.36
N VAL A 850 -16.06 -1.23 -8.58
CA VAL A 850 -17.20 -1.37 -7.67
C VAL A 850 -16.86 -2.14 -6.38
N VAL A 851 -15.75 -2.89 -6.36
CA VAL A 851 -15.35 -3.66 -5.16
C VAL A 851 -15.03 -2.73 -4.00
N GLY A 852 -15.60 -3.02 -2.84
CA GLY A 852 -15.52 -2.22 -1.63
C GLY A 852 -16.69 -1.22 -1.50
N GLN A 853 -17.33 -0.84 -2.58
CA GLN A 853 -18.32 0.22 -2.57
C GLN A 853 -19.58 -0.17 -1.78
N GLN A 854 -20.13 0.82 -1.05
CA GLN A 854 -21.22 0.64 -0.10
C GLN A 854 -22.33 1.65 -0.31
N VAL A 855 -23.53 1.28 0.18
CA VAL A 855 -24.65 2.20 0.39
C VAL A 855 -25.52 1.71 1.54
N THR A 856 -25.96 2.63 2.39
CA THR A 856 -26.97 2.35 3.42
C THR A 856 -28.31 2.88 2.96
N TRP A 857 -29.28 1.99 2.81
CA TRP A 857 -30.60 2.25 2.28
C TRP A 857 -31.68 2.15 3.38
N ARG A 858 -32.68 3.05 3.34
CA ARG A 858 -33.84 3.02 4.19
C ARG A 858 -35.08 3.46 3.38
N PRO A 859 -36.30 3.16 3.82
CA PRO A 859 -37.51 3.67 3.18
C PRO A 859 -37.49 5.20 3.08
N GLY A 860 -37.81 5.72 1.89
CA GLY A 860 -37.77 7.15 1.61
C GLY A 860 -36.35 7.70 1.30
N ALA A 861 -35.40 6.85 0.99
CA ALA A 861 -34.07 7.26 0.53
C ALA A 861 -34.17 8.13 -0.74
N ASP A 862 -33.20 9.05 -0.90
CA ASP A 862 -33.14 9.90 -2.07
C ASP A 862 -32.74 9.13 -3.35
N SER A 863 -32.86 9.79 -4.51
CA SER A 863 -32.56 9.18 -5.80
C SER A 863 -31.07 8.81 -5.95
N ALA A 864 -30.14 9.51 -5.29
CA ALA A 864 -28.71 9.20 -5.36
C ALA A 864 -28.42 7.88 -4.64
N VAL A 865 -29.06 7.62 -3.50
CA VAL A 865 -28.97 6.36 -2.77
C VAL A 865 -29.58 5.22 -3.59
N GLU A 866 -30.76 5.42 -4.19
CA GLU A 866 -31.39 4.42 -5.04
C GLU A 866 -30.56 4.11 -6.30
N ASN A 867 -30.02 5.11 -6.96
CA ASN A 867 -29.15 4.95 -8.12
C ASN A 867 -27.88 4.18 -7.74
N ARG A 868 -27.28 4.50 -6.58
CA ARG A 868 -26.11 3.79 -6.08
C ARG A 868 -26.43 2.32 -5.81
N LEU A 869 -27.53 2.02 -5.16
CA LEU A 869 -27.94 0.64 -4.89
C LEU A 869 -28.22 -0.12 -6.19
N THR A 870 -28.90 0.51 -7.15
CA THR A 870 -29.13 -0.07 -8.48
C THR A 870 -27.83 -0.42 -9.16
N LEU A 871 -26.87 0.51 -9.20
CA LEU A 871 -25.52 0.27 -9.74
C LEU A 871 -24.83 -0.93 -9.08
N LEU A 872 -24.83 -0.99 -7.73
CA LEU A 872 -24.19 -2.11 -7.02
C LEU A 872 -24.84 -3.46 -7.36
N ARG A 873 -26.16 -3.49 -7.52
CA ARG A 873 -26.90 -4.70 -7.89
C ARG A 873 -26.61 -5.13 -9.31
N GLU A 874 -26.61 -4.21 -10.25
CA GLU A 874 -26.28 -4.46 -11.66
C GLU A 874 -24.85 -4.99 -11.78
N GLN A 875 -23.89 -4.36 -11.13
CA GLN A 875 -22.49 -4.79 -11.15
C GLN A 875 -22.30 -6.17 -10.50
N ALA A 876 -23.00 -6.47 -9.42
CA ALA A 876 -22.92 -7.80 -8.79
C ALA A 876 -23.48 -8.93 -9.68
N GLN A 877 -24.31 -8.61 -10.67
CA GLN A 877 -24.85 -9.57 -11.65
C GLN A 877 -23.94 -9.71 -12.89
N VAL A 878 -22.94 -8.84 -13.07
CA VAL A 878 -21.95 -8.96 -14.15
C VAL A 878 -21.07 -10.18 -13.89
N SER A 879 -21.03 -11.10 -14.84
CA SER A 879 -20.24 -12.31 -14.78
C SER A 879 -19.21 -12.43 -15.92
N THR A 880 -19.37 -11.65 -16.98
CA THR A 880 -18.52 -11.70 -18.17
C THR A 880 -17.91 -10.32 -18.45
N PRO A 881 -16.61 -10.20 -18.77
CA PRO A 881 -15.61 -11.29 -18.88
C PRO A 881 -15.15 -11.86 -17.52
N ARG A 882 -15.53 -11.24 -16.41
CA ARG A 882 -15.26 -11.68 -15.03
C ARG A 882 -16.32 -11.15 -14.09
N ARG A 883 -16.51 -11.81 -12.95
CA ARG A 883 -17.45 -11.37 -11.91
C ARG A 883 -16.97 -10.05 -11.31
N ALA A 884 -17.89 -9.09 -11.16
CA ALA A 884 -17.52 -7.77 -10.66
C ALA A 884 -17.36 -7.76 -9.14
N CYS A 885 -18.35 -8.27 -8.40
CA CYS A 885 -18.31 -8.37 -6.94
C CYS A 885 -19.36 -9.35 -6.41
N ASP A 886 -19.30 -9.61 -5.12
CA ASP A 886 -20.35 -10.29 -4.36
C ASP A 886 -21.11 -9.25 -3.54
N LEU A 887 -22.36 -8.95 -3.89
CA LEU A 887 -23.16 -7.98 -3.14
C LEU A 887 -23.81 -8.64 -1.91
N VAL A 888 -23.48 -8.09 -0.74
CA VAL A 888 -23.97 -8.54 0.56
C VAL A 888 -24.85 -7.45 1.16
N ALA A 889 -26.03 -7.84 1.65
CA ALA A 889 -26.94 -6.98 2.41
C ALA A 889 -26.91 -7.35 3.90
N ARG A 890 -26.95 -6.32 4.78
CA ARG A 890 -26.96 -6.50 6.24
C ARG A 890 -27.96 -5.56 6.88
N VAL A 891 -28.77 -6.10 7.80
CA VAL A 891 -29.79 -5.35 8.53
C VAL A 891 -29.94 -5.92 9.94
N THR A 892 -30.23 -5.05 10.89
CA THR A 892 -30.59 -5.47 12.26
C THR A 892 -32.06 -5.16 12.47
N VAL A 893 -32.87 -6.18 12.74
CA VAL A 893 -34.33 -6.06 12.95
C VAL A 893 -34.67 -6.61 14.31
N ASN A 894 -35.34 -5.81 15.16
CA ASN A 894 -35.78 -6.21 16.50
C ASN A 894 -34.71 -6.94 17.33
N GLY A 895 -33.48 -6.44 17.28
CA GLY A 895 -32.33 -7.01 18.01
C GLY A 895 -31.65 -8.19 17.34
N SER A 896 -32.16 -8.69 16.23
CA SER A 896 -31.52 -9.78 15.46
C SER A 896 -30.82 -9.27 14.23
N ALA A 897 -29.61 -9.79 13.98
CA ALA A 897 -28.81 -9.46 12.79
C ALA A 897 -29.14 -10.42 11.64
N TYR A 898 -29.41 -9.86 10.49
CA TYR A 898 -29.67 -10.60 9.25
C TYR A 898 -28.63 -10.22 8.21
N SER A 899 -28.20 -11.20 7.43
CA SER A 899 -27.36 -10.99 6.26
C SER A 899 -27.86 -11.82 5.08
N ALA A 900 -27.62 -11.32 3.89
CA ALA A 900 -28.02 -11.96 2.64
C ALA A 900 -26.99 -11.73 1.55
N LEU A 901 -26.89 -12.68 0.63
CA LEU A 901 -26.05 -12.64 -0.56
C LEU A 901 -26.90 -12.61 -1.81
N LEU A 902 -26.67 -11.64 -2.69
CA LEU A 902 -27.34 -11.52 -3.99
C LEU A 902 -26.93 -12.69 -4.90
N GLN A 903 -27.91 -13.33 -5.50
CA GLN A 903 -27.72 -14.39 -6.48
C GLN A 903 -27.80 -13.85 -7.91
N ALA A 904 -27.32 -14.63 -8.88
CA ALA A 904 -27.33 -14.27 -10.30
C ALA A 904 -28.71 -14.01 -10.89
N ASP A 905 -29.77 -14.61 -10.32
CA ASP A 905 -31.18 -14.43 -10.70
C ASP A 905 -31.82 -13.18 -10.07
N GLY A 906 -31.06 -12.39 -9.28
CA GLY A 906 -31.56 -11.22 -8.58
C GLY A 906 -32.25 -11.51 -7.25
N SER A 907 -32.36 -12.75 -6.84
CA SER A 907 -32.83 -13.15 -5.52
C SER A 907 -31.76 -13.02 -4.43
N TRP A 908 -32.17 -13.02 -3.17
CA TRP A 908 -31.29 -12.94 -2.00
C TRP A 908 -31.35 -14.21 -1.19
N THR A 909 -30.21 -14.89 -1.08
CA THR A 909 -30.07 -16.03 -0.14
C THR A 909 -29.77 -15.48 1.25
N MET A 910 -30.63 -15.82 2.21
CA MET A 910 -30.48 -15.38 3.59
C MET A 910 -29.56 -16.30 4.39
N ARG A 911 -28.82 -15.72 5.35
CA ARG A 911 -28.15 -16.53 6.37
C ARG A 911 -29.16 -17.38 7.14
N GLY A 912 -28.84 -18.63 7.37
CA GLY A 912 -29.76 -19.60 8.01
C GLY A 912 -30.79 -20.21 7.07
N GLY A 913 -30.71 -19.90 5.76
CA GLY A 913 -31.56 -20.44 4.71
C GLY A 913 -32.72 -19.53 4.32
N GLY A 914 -33.38 -19.88 3.25
CA GLY A 914 -34.47 -19.11 2.65
C GLY A 914 -34.00 -18.14 1.57
N ILE A 915 -34.92 -17.88 0.64
CA ILE A 915 -34.72 -16.95 -0.48
C ILE A 915 -35.74 -15.84 -0.36
N ARG A 916 -35.31 -14.61 -0.64
CA ARG A 916 -36.18 -13.41 -0.68
C ARG A 916 -36.01 -12.69 -2.00
N SER A 917 -37.11 -12.07 -2.47
CA SER A 917 -37.02 -11.06 -3.51
C SER A 917 -36.40 -9.76 -2.95
N ASP A 918 -36.03 -8.85 -3.84
CA ASP A 918 -35.51 -7.54 -3.42
C ASP A 918 -36.56 -6.76 -2.61
N ALA A 919 -37.84 -6.81 -3.00
CA ALA A 919 -38.90 -6.16 -2.26
C ALA A 919 -39.05 -6.73 -0.83
N GLN A 920 -39.05 -8.06 -0.70
CA GLN A 920 -39.12 -8.72 0.62
C GLN A 920 -37.90 -8.45 1.50
N LEU A 921 -36.69 -8.25 0.91
CA LEU A 921 -35.52 -7.83 1.67
C LEU A 921 -35.67 -6.41 2.18
N ARG A 922 -36.15 -5.50 1.32
CA ARG A 922 -36.38 -4.09 1.67
C ARG A 922 -37.45 -3.89 2.74
N GLU A 923 -38.47 -4.76 2.81
CA GLU A 923 -39.47 -4.76 3.87
C GLU A 923 -38.89 -4.96 5.29
N LEU A 924 -37.66 -5.50 5.39
CA LEU A 924 -36.97 -5.62 6.68
C LEU A 924 -36.47 -4.28 7.22
N ALA A 925 -36.35 -3.27 6.37
CA ALA A 925 -35.79 -1.98 6.75
C ALA A 925 -36.83 -1.03 7.36
N SER A 926 -36.34 -0.15 8.22
CA SER A 926 -37.07 1.02 8.71
C SER A 926 -36.13 2.23 8.76
N ALA A 927 -36.63 3.39 9.08
CA ALA A 927 -35.82 4.61 9.24
C ALA A 927 -34.70 4.45 10.30
N SER A 928 -34.98 3.68 11.37
CA SER A 928 -34.03 3.41 12.46
C SER A 928 -33.23 2.11 12.29
N GLN A 929 -33.58 1.27 11.33
CA GLN A 929 -32.99 -0.04 11.04
C GLN A 929 -32.77 -0.18 9.53
N PRO A 930 -31.85 0.59 8.96
CA PRO A 930 -31.55 0.58 7.54
C PRO A 930 -30.81 -0.70 7.13
N ILE A 931 -30.79 -0.98 5.83
CA ILE A 931 -30.00 -2.05 5.22
C ILE A 931 -28.71 -1.44 4.65
N THR A 932 -27.57 -2.02 5.00
CA THR A 932 -26.29 -1.68 4.37
C THR A 932 -25.94 -2.73 3.33
N PHE A 933 -25.70 -2.29 2.11
CA PHE A 933 -25.23 -3.10 0.99
C PHE A 933 -23.76 -2.84 0.75
N THR A 934 -22.97 -3.91 0.57
CA THR A 934 -21.52 -3.85 0.34
C THR A 934 -21.14 -4.79 -0.79
N CYS A 935 -20.44 -4.28 -1.80
CA CYS A 935 -19.87 -5.04 -2.89
C CYS A 935 -18.50 -5.60 -2.45
N LEU A 936 -18.44 -6.83 -2.05
CA LEU A 936 -17.21 -7.50 -1.59
C LEU A 936 -16.43 -8.09 -2.77
N PRO A 937 -15.11 -8.36 -2.62
CA PRO A 937 -14.33 -9.04 -3.64
C PRO A 937 -14.99 -10.36 -4.09
N PRO A 938 -14.96 -10.69 -5.38
CA PRO A 938 -15.56 -11.92 -5.89
C PRO A 938 -15.07 -13.17 -5.17
N GLY A 939 -15.99 -14.07 -4.79
CA GLY A 939 -15.69 -15.28 -4.06
C GLY A 939 -15.70 -15.15 -2.53
N THR A 940 -15.74 -13.93 -1.99
CA THR A 940 -15.71 -13.70 -0.53
C THR A 940 -17.10 -13.55 0.10
N GLY A 941 -18.11 -13.24 -0.71
CA GLY A 941 -19.46 -12.90 -0.23
C GLY A 941 -20.17 -14.02 0.50
N ARG A 942 -20.00 -15.28 0.07
CA ARG A 942 -20.60 -16.44 0.74
C ARG A 942 -20.09 -16.54 2.18
N ARG A 943 -18.77 -16.52 2.38
CA ARG A 943 -18.18 -16.52 3.71
C ARG A 943 -18.71 -15.35 4.55
N ALA A 944 -18.68 -14.16 3.97
CA ALA A 944 -19.03 -12.91 4.70
C ALA A 944 -20.52 -12.81 5.06
N ALA A 945 -21.42 -13.38 4.26
CA ALA A 945 -22.86 -13.24 4.46
C ALA A 945 -23.54 -14.48 5.02
N LEU A 946 -23.10 -15.68 4.64
CA LEU A 946 -23.83 -16.91 4.91
C LEU A 946 -23.14 -17.84 5.91
N ASP A 947 -21.80 -17.95 5.85
CA ASP A 947 -21.05 -18.95 6.60
C ASP A 947 -20.49 -18.41 7.93
N GLN A 948 -20.39 -17.09 8.14
CA GLN A 948 -19.94 -16.51 9.41
C GLN A 948 -20.99 -16.70 10.50
N ALA A 949 -20.67 -17.52 11.47
CA ALA A 949 -21.51 -17.82 12.64
C ALA A 949 -20.96 -17.12 13.90
#